data_66b8879cadabe4bc8b74f567123469ca
#
_entry.id   66b8879cadabe4bc8b74f567123469ca
#
_cell.length_a   1.000
_cell.length_b   1.000
_cell.length_c   1.000
_cell.angle_alpha   90.00
_cell.angle_beta   90.00
_cell.angle_gamma   90.00
#
_symmetry.space_group_name_H-M   'P 1'
#
loop_
_entity.id
_entity.type
_entity.pdbx_description
1 polymer ?
#
loop_
_entity_poly.entity_id
_entity_poly.type
_entity_poly.pdbx_seq_one_letter_code
_entity_poly.pdbx_strand_id
1 'polypeptide(L)'
;MANNNIIIKGARVNNLKNIDLEIPRGKFIVITGLSGSGKSSLAFDTLYAEGQRRYVESMSSYARQFLGRMQKPECDFIKGLPPAIAIEQKVSTRNPRSTVGTASEIYDYLRLLFARIGKTFSPVSGNLVKKNTVDDVVECMKNYADGTRIAIVAPIVLPSGRTIEEQLDIYKKEGFSRIERNGEFLQIDDTKDCDTNCNLLIDRLTVSSDADTISRLTDSVETAFYEGDGQCRLLAWTPDGIAAAAFSKRFEEDGIEFIEPTDQLFNFNNPYGACPTCEGFGRVLGIDENLVIPNKALSVYDDAVVCWRGEKMSEWKRAFIIAAAKRGFHVHRPYYQLSDEERALLWHGAPGIYGIDSFFDMVKDNQYKIQYRVMMARYRGKTVCPECHGSRLRHEALYVKIAGKTIADIVRMPVSDVRQWFDTLSLDDSDARIAKRLLTEIRTRIGYLCDVGLEYLTLDRLSSSLSGGESQRINLATSLGSSLVGSLYILDEPSIGLHSRDTERLIRVLRRLQQLGNTVVVVEHDEEIMRAADWIIDIGPLAGRGGGNVVYQGPVDKLDKATDSLTAKYLTGEMQIPLPKLRRRTHNYIEIIGAAQNNIKGIDVRFPLQVMTVVTGVSGSGKSTLVRDILYNALLRHFGEACENTGSYTDLRGDLSLINSVEFVDQNPIGKSSRSNAATYLKAFDEIRRLFAEQQGAKQMGFDAGYFSYNAEGGRCEECKGEGTITIEMQFMADITLQCESCHGKRYKPEVLAIEYRGKNIYDILNMTINQAIEFFSESKGTTETRIVKRLLPLQQVGLGYVKMGQSSSTLSGGENQRIKLAYFLSQEKQRPSMFIFDEPTTGLHFHDINTLMASFNRLIEKGHTIIIIEHNLDVVKCADHVIDMGPEGGNGGGHIVCAGTPEDIAACPDSYTGRFLKEKLK
;
A
#
# COMPACT_ATOMS: atom_id res chain seq x y z
N MET A 1 -19.76 7.51 -43.36
CA MET A 1 -18.88 7.75 -42.19
C MET A 1 -19.28 6.74 -41.13
N ALA A 2 -18.39 5.85 -40.76
CA ALA A 2 -18.70 4.86 -39.68
C ALA A 2 -19.00 5.67 -38.42
N ASN A 3 -20.15 5.35 -37.79
CA ASN A 3 -20.60 6.00 -36.55
C ASN A 3 -19.54 5.71 -35.46
N ASN A 4 -18.75 6.74 -35.12
CA ASN A 4 -17.58 6.60 -34.21
C ASN A 4 -17.99 6.65 -32.71
N ASN A 5 -19.27 6.31 -32.41
CA ASN A 5 -19.83 6.39 -31.06
C ASN A 5 -20.07 4.99 -30.47
N ILE A 6 -19.98 4.87 -29.16
CA ILE A 6 -20.52 3.75 -28.41
C ILE A 6 -22.01 4.04 -28.21
N ILE A 7 -22.88 3.14 -28.67
CA ILE A 7 -24.34 3.29 -28.59
C ILE A 7 -24.87 2.27 -27.60
N ILE A 8 -25.53 2.76 -26.55
CA ILE A 8 -26.23 1.97 -25.53
C ILE A 8 -27.73 2.19 -25.74
N LYS A 9 -28.50 1.10 -25.77
CA LYS A 9 -29.96 1.16 -25.83
C LYS A 9 -30.57 0.32 -24.72
N GLY A 10 -31.52 0.93 -24.02
CA GLY A 10 -32.34 0.26 -23.02
C GLY A 10 -31.60 -0.24 -21.81
N ALA A 11 -30.61 0.47 -21.28
CA ALA A 11 -29.88 0.04 -20.07
C ALA A 11 -30.79 0.12 -18.83
N ARG A 12 -30.90 -1.03 -18.14
CA ARG A 12 -31.83 -1.21 -16.98
C ARG A 12 -31.15 -1.81 -15.76
N VAL A 13 -29.84 -1.86 -15.75
CA VAL A 13 -29.05 -2.45 -14.66
C VAL A 13 -29.28 -1.66 -13.36
N ASN A 14 -29.56 -2.35 -12.26
CA ASN A 14 -29.81 -1.82 -10.94
C ASN A 14 -30.92 -0.74 -10.91
N ASN A 15 -30.58 0.53 -10.76
CA ASN A 15 -31.53 1.65 -10.68
C ASN A 15 -31.68 2.41 -12.01
N LEU A 16 -30.96 2.02 -13.08
CA LEU A 16 -31.09 2.66 -14.39
C LEU A 16 -32.50 2.44 -14.99
N LYS A 17 -33.08 3.49 -15.57
CA LYS A 17 -34.47 3.51 -16.03
C LYS A 17 -34.58 3.44 -17.56
N ASN A 18 -34.12 2.33 -18.11
CA ASN A 18 -34.20 2.07 -19.56
C ASN A 18 -33.60 3.21 -20.39
N ILE A 19 -32.38 3.59 -20.06
CA ILE A 19 -31.72 4.76 -20.63
C ILE A 19 -31.03 4.44 -21.96
N ASP A 20 -31.04 5.42 -22.84
CA ASP A 20 -30.37 5.43 -24.11
C ASP A 20 -29.23 6.44 -24.11
N LEU A 21 -28.05 6.06 -24.61
CA LEU A 21 -26.85 6.87 -24.59
C LEU A 21 -26.02 6.73 -25.86
N GLU A 22 -25.42 7.82 -26.30
CA GLU A 22 -24.40 7.86 -27.34
C GLU A 22 -23.12 8.50 -26.79
N ILE A 23 -22.07 7.70 -26.66
CA ILE A 23 -20.80 8.09 -26.08
C ILE A 23 -19.76 8.23 -27.19
N PRO A 24 -19.18 9.42 -27.42
CA PRO A 24 -18.18 9.63 -28.45
C PRO A 24 -16.87 8.91 -28.11
N ARG A 25 -16.28 8.20 -29.09
CA ARG A 25 -14.98 7.53 -28.91
C ARG A 25 -13.82 8.53 -29.04
N GLY A 26 -12.69 8.20 -28.43
CA GLY A 26 -11.48 9.05 -28.45
C GLY A 26 -11.63 10.35 -27.66
N LYS A 27 -12.58 10.41 -26.73
CA LYS A 27 -12.85 11.57 -25.90
C LYS A 27 -12.58 11.27 -24.43
N PHE A 28 -12.34 12.34 -23.66
CA PHE A 28 -12.33 12.31 -22.21
C PHE A 28 -13.73 12.62 -21.69
N ILE A 29 -14.39 11.65 -21.08
CA ILE A 29 -15.80 11.65 -20.71
C ILE A 29 -15.90 11.52 -19.19
N VAL A 30 -16.71 12.36 -18.57
CA VAL A 30 -17.02 12.24 -17.14
C VAL A 30 -18.47 11.82 -16.95
N ILE A 31 -18.69 10.75 -16.16
CA ILE A 31 -20.00 10.34 -15.68
C ILE A 31 -20.15 10.87 -14.25
N THR A 32 -21.13 11.73 -14.04
CA THR A 32 -21.37 12.42 -12.75
C THR A 32 -22.81 12.29 -12.29
N GLY A 33 -23.16 12.88 -11.15
CA GLY A 33 -24.48 12.89 -10.54
C GLY A 33 -24.45 12.59 -9.05
N LEU A 34 -25.57 12.66 -8.35
CA LEU A 34 -25.66 12.41 -6.91
C LEU A 34 -25.12 11.03 -6.51
N SER A 35 -24.67 10.90 -5.26
CA SER A 35 -24.31 9.59 -4.69
C SER A 35 -25.52 8.64 -4.74
N GLY A 36 -25.34 7.42 -5.28
CA GLY A 36 -26.42 6.47 -5.51
C GLY A 36 -27.37 6.77 -6.69
N SER A 37 -27.04 7.70 -7.61
CA SER A 37 -27.86 7.99 -8.81
C SER A 37 -27.78 6.92 -9.90
N GLY A 38 -26.77 6.05 -9.92
CA GLY A 38 -26.59 4.99 -10.93
C GLY A 38 -25.32 5.12 -11.80
N LYS A 39 -24.39 5.99 -11.44
CA LYS A 39 -23.13 6.21 -12.18
C LYS A 39 -22.33 4.93 -12.35
N SER A 40 -22.05 4.24 -11.25
CA SER A 40 -21.29 2.99 -11.27
C SER A 40 -22.05 1.88 -12.01
N SER A 41 -23.39 1.86 -11.93
CA SER A 41 -24.23 0.93 -12.68
C SER A 41 -24.08 1.13 -14.19
N LEU A 42 -23.92 2.38 -14.67
CA LEU A 42 -23.66 2.65 -16.06
C LEU A 42 -22.22 2.30 -16.46
N ALA A 43 -21.24 2.77 -15.68
CA ALA A 43 -19.82 2.67 -16.01
C ALA A 43 -19.31 1.21 -15.87
N PHE A 44 -19.56 0.58 -14.73
CA PHE A 44 -18.99 -0.73 -14.39
C PHE A 44 -19.97 -1.88 -14.70
N ASP A 45 -21.20 -1.82 -14.18
CA ASP A 45 -22.16 -2.92 -14.35
C ASP A 45 -22.76 -3.00 -15.76
N THR A 46 -22.62 -1.96 -16.60
CA THR A 46 -23.10 -1.93 -17.98
C THR A 46 -21.95 -1.92 -18.98
N LEU A 47 -21.15 -0.83 -19.05
CA LEU A 47 -20.10 -0.68 -20.07
C LEU A 47 -18.94 -1.66 -19.86
N TYR A 48 -18.36 -1.66 -18.67
CA TYR A 48 -17.24 -2.56 -18.40
C TYR A 48 -17.65 -4.04 -18.44
N ALA A 49 -18.76 -4.39 -17.81
CA ALA A 49 -19.25 -5.76 -17.76
C ALA A 49 -19.49 -6.34 -19.18
N GLU A 50 -20.06 -5.54 -20.10
CA GLU A 50 -20.24 -5.97 -21.50
C GLU A 50 -18.90 -6.06 -22.24
N GLY A 51 -17.97 -5.12 -22.01
CA GLY A 51 -16.62 -5.15 -22.59
C GLY A 51 -15.86 -6.41 -22.15
N GLN A 52 -15.91 -6.74 -20.87
CA GLN A 52 -15.28 -7.93 -20.29
C GLN A 52 -15.94 -9.21 -20.83
N ARG A 53 -17.28 -9.25 -20.89
CA ARG A 53 -18.02 -10.39 -21.46
C ARG A 53 -17.58 -10.69 -22.90
N ARG A 54 -17.49 -9.67 -23.76
CA ARG A 54 -17.04 -9.84 -25.16
C ARG A 54 -15.60 -10.30 -25.24
N TYR A 55 -14.73 -9.78 -24.36
CA TYR A 55 -13.34 -10.20 -24.30
C TYR A 55 -13.23 -11.70 -23.95
N VAL A 56 -13.97 -12.15 -22.92
CA VAL A 56 -14.00 -13.56 -22.51
C VAL A 56 -14.60 -14.44 -23.61
N GLU A 57 -15.65 -13.96 -24.31
CA GLU A 57 -16.23 -14.70 -25.45
C GLU A 57 -15.26 -14.85 -26.62
N SER A 58 -14.32 -13.94 -26.79
CA SER A 58 -13.28 -14.03 -27.83
C SER A 58 -12.16 -15.03 -27.51
N MET A 59 -12.06 -15.47 -26.25
CA MET A 59 -11.05 -16.46 -25.82
C MET A 59 -11.34 -17.87 -26.30
N SER A 60 -10.35 -18.76 -26.20
CA SER A 60 -10.47 -20.18 -26.52
C SER A 60 -11.57 -20.86 -25.68
N SER A 61 -12.16 -21.95 -26.18
CA SER A 61 -13.18 -22.74 -25.47
C SER A 61 -12.64 -23.25 -24.11
N TYR A 62 -11.38 -23.61 -24.05
CA TYR A 62 -10.70 -24.04 -22.82
C TYR A 62 -10.67 -22.90 -21.76
N ALA A 63 -10.23 -21.72 -22.13
CA ALA A 63 -10.22 -20.57 -21.24
C ALA A 63 -11.63 -20.19 -20.74
N ARG A 64 -12.64 -20.22 -21.63
CA ARG A 64 -14.03 -19.94 -21.25
C ARG A 64 -14.61 -20.96 -20.27
N GLN A 65 -14.14 -22.19 -20.26
CA GLN A 65 -14.61 -23.23 -19.34
C GLN A 65 -14.17 -22.92 -17.89
N PHE A 66 -13.00 -22.31 -17.72
CA PHE A 66 -12.51 -21.85 -16.40
C PHE A 66 -13.14 -20.53 -15.96
N LEU A 67 -13.41 -19.62 -16.89
CA LEU A 67 -13.92 -18.28 -16.58
C LEU A 67 -15.46 -18.26 -16.35
N GLY A 68 -16.16 -19.32 -16.68
CA GLY A 68 -17.62 -19.39 -16.56
C GLY A 68 -18.35 -18.51 -17.58
N ARG A 69 -19.68 -18.59 -17.59
CA ARG A 69 -20.52 -17.69 -18.40
C ARG A 69 -20.76 -16.38 -17.67
N MET A 70 -20.21 -15.29 -18.18
CA MET A 70 -20.55 -13.96 -17.71
C MET A 70 -21.97 -13.59 -18.13
N GLN A 71 -22.76 -13.07 -17.21
CA GLN A 71 -24.10 -12.60 -17.50
C GLN A 71 -24.05 -11.34 -18.36
N LYS A 72 -24.93 -11.28 -19.37
CA LYS A 72 -25.11 -10.07 -20.17
C LYS A 72 -25.76 -8.99 -19.30
N PRO A 73 -25.26 -7.74 -19.31
CA PRO A 73 -25.95 -6.64 -18.66
C PRO A 73 -27.39 -6.48 -19.15
N GLU A 74 -28.30 -6.09 -18.27
CA GLU A 74 -29.70 -5.85 -18.64
C GLU A 74 -29.81 -4.60 -19.54
N CYS A 75 -29.66 -4.81 -20.85
CA CYS A 75 -29.80 -3.80 -21.88
C CYS A 75 -30.27 -4.46 -23.19
N ASP A 76 -30.86 -3.67 -24.06
CA ASP A 76 -31.27 -4.15 -25.38
C ASP A 76 -30.05 -4.48 -26.22
N PHE A 77 -29.16 -3.52 -26.42
CA PHE A 77 -27.85 -3.74 -27.05
C PHE A 77 -26.83 -2.64 -26.73
N ILE A 78 -25.55 -2.99 -26.89
CA ILE A 78 -24.41 -2.06 -26.89
C ILE A 78 -23.62 -2.28 -28.18
N LYS A 79 -23.42 -1.19 -28.98
CA LYS A 79 -22.63 -1.22 -30.21
C LYS A 79 -21.42 -0.30 -30.13
N GLY A 80 -20.38 -0.59 -30.91
CA GLY A 80 -19.18 0.25 -30.99
C GLY A 80 -18.26 0.20 -29.77
N LEU A 81 -18.47 -0.75 -28.85
CA LEU A 81 -17.66 -0.88 -27.62
C LEU A 81 -16.27 -1.46 -27.93
N PRO A 82 -15.17 -0.75 -27.68
CA PRO A 82 -13.83 -1.30 -27.78
C PRO A 82 -13.46 -2.18 -26.57
N PRO A 83 -12.29 -2.84 -26.56
CA PRO A 83 -11.79 -3.54 -25.38
C PRO A 83 -11.79 -2.61 -24.18
N ALA A 84 -12.39 -3.06 -23.06
CA ALA A 84 -12.57 -2.23 -21.88
C ALA A 84 -11.60 -2.64 -20.74
N ILE A 85 -10.98 -1.66 -20.11
CA ILE A 85 -10.07 -1.79 -18.97
C ILE A 85 -10.68 -0.96 -17.84
N ALA A 86 -10.93 -1.59 -16.70
CA ALA A 86 -11.38 -0.90 -15.49
C ALA A 86 -10.22 -0.69 -14.52
N ILE A 87 -10.17 0.49 -13.91
CA ILE A 87 -9.23 0.86 -12.86
C ILE A 87 -10.04 1.26 -11.64
N GLU A 88 -10.27 0.27 -10.76
CA GLU A 88 -11.05 0.42 -9.53
C GLU A 88 -10.16 0.75 -8.33
N GLN A 89 -10.77 1.25 -7.25
CA GLN A 89 -10.09 1.59 -5.99
C GLN A 89 -9.77 0.37 -5.12
N LYS A 90 -10.37 -0.78 -5.40
CA LYS A 90 -10.20 -1.95 -4.55
C LYS A 90 -8.75 -2.46 -4.62
N VAL A 91 -8.08 -2.49 -3.48
CA VAL A 91 -6.79 -3.17 -3.33
C VAL A 91 -7.05 -4.66 -3.40
N SER A 92 -6.95 -5.24 -4.60
CA SER A 92 -7.25 -6.65 -4.86
C SER A 92 -6.08 -7.59 -4.57
N THR A 93 -4.97 -7.11 -4.02
CA THR A 93 -3.79 -7.94 -3.81
C THR A 93 -3.88 -8.77 -2.54
N ARG A 94 -4.30 -10.03 -2.68
CA ARG A 94 -4.20 -11.05 -1.63
C ARG A 94 -2.75 -11.53 -1.41
N ASN A 95 -1.82 -11.18 -2.30
CA ASN A 95 -0.43 -11.58 -2.20
C ASN A 95 0.33 -10.68 -1.20
N PRO A 96 0.73 -11.19 -0.02
CA PRO A 96 1.42 -10.41 1.01
C PRO A 96 2.86 -10.02 0.60
N ARG A 97 3.39 -10.56 -0.50
CA ARG A 97 4.70 -10.21 -1.05
C ARG A 97 4.65 -9.10 -2.09
N SER A 98 3.46 -8.70 -2.55
CA SER A 98 3.31 -7.64 -3.56
C SER A 98 3.76 -6.28 -3.02
N THR A 99 4.53 -5.55 -3.85
CA THR A 99 5.06 -4.21 -3.54
C THR A 99 4.72 -3.23 -4.65
N VAL A 100 4.94 -1.94 -4.40
CA VAL A 100 4.83 -0.89 -5.43
C VAL A 100 5.68 -1.25 -6.65
N GLY A 101 6.94 -1.69 -6.43
CA GLY A 101 7.85 -2.08 -7.51
C GLY A 101 7.34 -3.24 -8.36
N THR A 102 6.72 -4.26 -7.74
CA THR A 102 6.15 -5.39 -8.48
C THR A 102 4.82 -5.04 -9.15
N ALA A 103 3.99 -4.22 -8.52
CA ALA A 103 2.71 -3.77 -9.07
C ALA A 103 2.88 -2.83 -10.27
N SER A 104 3.95 -2.02 -10.28
CA SER A 104 4.31 -1.12 -11.38
C SER A 104 5.19 -1.77 -12.45
N GLU A 105 5.53 -3.04 -12.30
CA GLU A 105 6.47 -3.81 -13.16
C GLU A 105 7.92 -3.27 -13.14
N ILE A 106 8.21 -2.20 -12.41
CA ILE A 106 9.56 -1.60 -12.35
C ILE A 106 10.57 -2.60 -11.77
N TYR A 107 10.16 -3.39 -10.78
CA TYR A 107 11.04 -4.37 -10.14
C TYR A 107 11.50 -5.46 -11.11
N ASP A 108 10.67 -5.85 -12.07
CA ASP A 108 11.04 -6.85 -13.08
C ASP A 108 12.12 -6.33 -14.03
N TYR A 109 12.04 -5.06 -14.41
CA TYR A 109 13.11 -4.42 -15.20
C TYR A 109 14.39 -4.20 -14.37
N LEU A 110 14.27 -3.88 -13.07
CA LEU A 110 15.43 -3.77 -12.18
C LEU A 110 16.17 -5.10 -12.04
N ARG A 111 15.45 -6.22 -11.87
CA ARG A 111 16.08 -7.56 -11.82
C ARG A 111 16.90 -7.84 -13.08
N LEU A 112 16.29 -7.57 -14.24
CA LEU A 112 16.99 -7.76 -15.53
C LEU A 112 18.19 -6.83 -15.68
N LEU A 113 18.10 -5.60 -15.21
CA LEU A 113 19.20 -4.63 -15.24
C LEU A 113 20.38 -5.13 -14.40
N PHE A 114 20.12 -5.55 -13.15
CA PHE A 114 21.14 -6.08 -12.25
C PHE A 114 21.75 -7.38 -12.76
N ALA A 115 20.96 -8.24 -13.40
CA ALA A 115 21.47 -9.47 -14.04
C ALA A 115 22.37 -9.20 -15.26
N ARG A 116 22.19 -8.06 -15.95
CA ARG A 116 22.93 -7.77 -17.20
C ARG A 116 24.20 -6.93 -16.99
N ILE A 117 24.14 -5.95 -16.10
CA ILE A 117 25.23 -4.99 -15.87
C ILE A 117 25.66 -4.88 -14.42
N GLY A 118 25.07 -5.64 -13.51
CA GLY A 118 25.45 -5.66 -12.11
C GLY A 118 26.83 -6.27 -11.90
N LYS A 119 27.65 -5.61 -11.09
CA LYS A 119 29.00 -6.04 -10.73
C LYS A 119 29.01 -6.57 -9.30
N THR A 120 29.53 -7.79 -9.11
CA THR A 120 29.62 -8.43 -7.78
C THR A 120 30.90 -7.95 -7.08
N PHE A 121 30.75 -7.60 -5.79
CA PHE A 121 31.87 -7.17 -4.96
C PHE A 121 32.04 -8.10 -3.75
N SER A 122 33.25 -8.47 -3.41
CA SER A 122 33.53 -9.24 -2.20
C SER A 122 33.14 -8.45 -0.95
N PRO A 123 32.42 -9.07 0.01
CA PRO A 123 32.11 -8.44 1.30
C PRO A 123 33.35 -8.31 2.22
N VAL A 124 34.45 -9.00 1.93
CA VAL A 124 35.68 -9.01 2.74
C VAL A 124 36.61 -7.90 2.32
N SER A 125 37.05 -7.91 1.04
CA SER A 125 38.03 -6.95 0.50
C SER A 125 37.39 -5.74 -0.18
N GLY A 126 36.12 -5.87 -0.61
CA GLY A 126 35.49 -4.87 -1.47
C GLY A 126 35.91 -4.91 -2.92
N ASN A 127 36.73 -5.88 -3.32
CA ASN A 127 37.22 -6.06 -4.69
C ASN A 127 36.10 -6.53 -5.60
N LEU A 128 36.26 -6.21 -6.90
CA LEU A 128 35.36 -6.70 -7.95
C LEU A 128 35.63 -8.19 -8.21
N VAL A 129 34.59 -9.00 -8.04
CA VAL A 129 34.60 -10.42 -8.39
C VAL A 129 34.40 -10.56 -9.89
N LYS A 130 35.34 -11.14 -10.58
CA LYS A 130 35.23 -11.40 -12.01
C LYS A 130 35.86 -12.75 -12.37
N LYS A 131 35.35 -13.37 -13.41
CA LYS A 131 36.07 -14.48 -14.05
C LYS A 131 37.16 -13.89 -14.90
N ASN A 132 38.38 -14.32 -14.65
CA ASN A 132 39.50 -13.91 -15.48
C ASN A 132 39.50 -14.72 -16.77
N THR A 133 39.84 -14.05 -17.84
CA THR A 133 40.07 -14.62 -19.17
C THR A 133 41.56 -14.73 -19.44
N VAL A 134 41.90 -15.43 -20.51
CA VAL A 134 43.30 -15.46 -20.97
C VAL A 134 43.81 -14.06 -21.32
N ASP A 135 42.93 -13.24 -21.91
CA ASP A 135 43.24 -11.84 -22.24
C ASP A 135 43.61 -11.00 -21.03
N ASP A 136 42.93 -11.22 -19.86
CA ASP A 136 43.28 -10.52 -18.61
C ASP A 136 44.72 -10.80 -18.16
N VAL A 137 45.17 -12.05 -18.34
CA VAL A 137 46.55 -12.43 -18.00
C VAL A 137 47.52 -11.81 -18.98
N VAL A 138 47.20 -11.78 -20.28
CA VAL A 138 47.99 -11.13 -21.33
C VAL A 138 48.07 -9.62 -21.08
N GLU A 139 46.98 -8.97 -20.67
CA GLU A 139 46.98 -7.55 -20.34
C GLU A 139 47.80 -7.26 -19.09
N CYS A 140 47.71 -8.12 -18.07
CA CYS A 140 48.59 -8.02 -16.91
C CYS A 140 50.08 -8.13 -17.25
N MET A 141 50.47 -9.04 -18.17
CA MET A 141 51.84 -9.13 -18.65
C MET A 141 52.33 -7.82 -19.29
N LYS A 142 51.49 -7.16 -20.10
CA LYS A 142 51.82 -5.89 -20.76
C LYS A 142 52.09 -4.73 -19.80
N ASN A 143 51.67 -4.83 -18.52
CA ASN A 143 51.96 -3.83 -17.50
C ASN A 143 53.41 -3.90 -16.97
N TYR A 144 54.14 -4.96 -17.28
CA TYR A 144 55.57 -5.10 -16.94
C TYR A 144 56.45 -4.62 -18.08
N ALA A 145 57.67 -4.14 -17.74
CA ALA A 145 58.63 -3.66 -18.73
C ALA A 145 59.10 -4.78 -19.67
N ASP A 146 59.33 -4.48 -20.96
CA ASP A 146 59.88 -5.41 -21.91
C ASP A 146 61.24 -5.97 -21.39
N GLY A 147 61.43 -7.27 -21.52
CA GLY A 147 62.62 -7.96 -21.01
C GLY A 147 62.43 -8.51 -19.56
N THR A 148 61.32 -8.20 -18.87
CA THR A 148 61.07 -8.78 -17.55
C THR A 148 60.87 -10.30 -17.67
N ARG A 149 61.44 -11.05 -16.76
CA ARG A 149 61.24 -12.52 -16.71
C ARG A 149 59.87 -12.76 -16.01
N ILE A 150 59.09 -13.63 -16.62
CA ILE A 150 57.80 -14.08 -16.09
C ILE A 150 57.71 -15.60 -16.09
N ALA A 151 56.89 -16.14 -15.19
CA ALA A 151 56.51 -17.55 -15.21
C ALA A 151 55.00 -17.69 -15.02
N ILE A 152 54.42 -18.63 -15.76
CA ILE A 152 53.04 -19.06 -15.58
C ILE A 152 53.06 -20.33 -14.75
N VAL A 153 52.33 -20.29 -13.63
CA VAL A 153 52.23 -21.41 -12.71
C VAL A 153 50.79 -21.75 -12.42
N ALA A 154 50.47 -23.01 -12.16
CA ALA A 154 49.17 -23.50 -11.79
C ALA A 154 49.20 -24.06 -10.36
N PRO A 155 48.27 -23.77 -9.48
CA PRO A 155 48.17 -24.44 -8.17
C PRO A 155 47.97 -25.94 -8.38
N ILE A 156 48.63 -26.77 -7.56
CA ILE A 156 48.46 -28.22 -7.60
C ILE A 156 47.15 -28.60 -6.93
N VAL A 157 46.20 -29.10 -7.74
CA VAL A 157 44.89 -29.54 -7.29
C VAL A 157 44.89 -31.06 -7.05
N LEU A 158 44.59 -31.51 -5.86
CA LEU A 158 44.53 -32.92 -5.48
C LEU A 158 43.07 -33.44 -5.57
N PRO A 159 42.76 -34.33 -6.51
CA PRO A 159 41.48 -35.04 -6.52
C PRO A 159 41.30 -35.87 -5.24
N SER A 160 40.01 -36.05 -4.81
CA SER A 160 39.67 -36.80 -3.60
C SER A 160 40.29 -38.22 -3.60
N GLY A 161 41.10 -38.51 -2.58
CA GLY A 161 41.74 -39.82 -2.40
C GLY A 161 43.08 -39.99 -3.08
N ARG A 162 43.65 -38.95 -3.69
CA ARG A 162 44.98 -39.00 -4.32
C ARG A 162 46.01 -38.27 -3.45
N THR A 163 47.20 -38.83 -3.36
CA THR A 163 48.32 -38.18 -2.66
C THR A 163 49.05 -37.19 -3.62
N ILE A 164 49.81 -36.27 -3.03
CA ILE A 164 50.55 -35.27 -3.80
C ILE A 164 51.64 -35.92 -4.66
N GLU A 165 52.29 -36.98 -4.16
CA GLU A 165 53.28 -37.75 -4.87
C GLU A 165 52.69 -38.42 -6.13
N GLU A 166 51.52 -39.04 -6.01
CA GLU A 166 50.80 -39.64 -7.14
C GLU A 166 50.41 -38.59 -8.18
N GLN A 167 50.03 -37.37 -7.74
CA GLN A 167 49.69 -36.30 -8.65
C GLN A 167 50.96 -35.76 -9.39
N LEU A 168 52.04 -35.61 -8.68
CA LEU A 168 53.35 -35.22 -9.31
C LEU A 168 53.84 -36.25 -10.33
N ASP A 169 53.68 -37.55 -10.09
CA ASP A 169 53.99 -38.62 -11.04
C ASP A 169 53.13 -38.55 -12.31
N ILE A 170 51.85 -38.10 -12.18
CA ILE A 170 50.98 -37.85 -13.34
C ILE A 170 51.51 -36.67 -14.14
N TYR A 171 51.76 -35.53 -13.51
CA TYR A 171 52.31 -34.35 -14.17
C TYR A 171 53.60 -34.64 -14.90
N LYS A 172 54.46 -35.49 -14.35
CA LYS A 172 55.71 -35.96 -15.01
C LYS A 172 55.38 -36.74 -16.27
N LYS A 173 54.41 -37.64 -16.27
CA LYS A 173 53.97 -38.41 -17.45
C LYS A 173 53.36 -37.51 -18.54
N GLU A 174 52.72 -36.41 -18.15
CA GLU A 174 52.18 -35.37 -19.03
C GLU A 174 53.25 -34.44 -19.60
N GLY A 175 54.49 -34.54 -19.10
CA GLY A 175 55.63 -33.80 -19.63
C GLY A 175 56.10 -32.61 -18.81
N PHE A 176 55.50 -32.37 -17.67
CA PHE A 176 55.91 -31.30 -16.73
C PHE A 176 57.13 -31.83 -15.91
N SER A 177 58.11 -30.97 -15.69
CA SER A 177 59.36 -31.38 -15.02
C SER A 177 59.64 -30.55 -13.76
N ARG A 178 58.96 -29.45 -13.53
CA ARG A 178 59.32 -28.51 -12.49
C ARG A 178 58.05 -28.00 -11.74
N ILE A 179 58.26 -27.74 -10.46
CA ILE A 179 57.32 -27.02 -9.60
C ILE A 179 57.96 -25.72 -9.12
N GLU A 180 57.10 -24.77 -8.74
CA GLU A 180 57.51 -23.52 -8.11
C GLU A 180 57.15 -23.58 -6.62
N ARG A 181 58.06 -23.11 -5.77
CA ARG A 181 57.84 -22.91 -4.34
C ARG A 181 58.56 -21.65 -3.88
N ASN A 182 57.82 -20.68 -3.38
CA ASN A 182 58.33 -19.39 -2.89
C ASN A 182 59.25 -18.65 -3.89
N GLY A 183 58.98 -18.74 -5.18
CA GLY A 183 59.75 -18.13 -6.25
C GLY A 183 60.97 -18.94 -6.75
N GLU A 184 61.23 -20.09 -6.16
CA GLU A 184 62.24 -21.01 -6.59
C GLU A 184 61.64 -22.17 -7.42
N PHE A 185 62.37 -22.57 -8.48
CA PHE A 185 61.97 -23.68 -9.35
C PHE A 185 62.70 -24.95 -8.97
N LEU A 186 62.00 -25.98 -8.54
CA LEU A 186 62.52 -27.27 -8.14
C LEU A 186 62.15 -28.33 -9.18
N GLN A 187 62.99 -29.34 -9.38
CA GLN A 187 62.73 -30.52 -10.21
C GLN A 187 61.71 -31.40 -9.43
N ILE A 188 60.71 -31.93 -10.10
CA ILE A 188 59.75 -32.86 -9.49
C ILE A 188 60.46 -34.07 -8.85
N ASP A 189 61.54 -34.57 -9.47
CA ASP A 189 62.28 -35.71 -8.96
C ASP A 189 63.06 -35.44 -7.65
N ASP A 190 63.45 -34.21 -7.42
CA ASP A 190 64.27 -33.83 -6.25
C ASP A 190 63.40 -33.41 -5.03
N THR A 191 62.04 -33.41 -5.16
CA THR A 191 61.13 -32.84 -4.16
C THR A 191 60.40 -33.93 -3.39
N LYS A 192 60.95 -34.33 -2.24
CA LYS A 192 60.31 -35.34 -1.31
C LYS A 192 59.29 -34.70 -0.33
N ASP A 193 59.30 -33.38 -0.17
CA ASP A 193 58.47 -32.66 0.79
C ASP A 193 57.69 -31.51 0.10
N CYS A 194 56.87 -31.88 -0.91
CA CYS A 194 55.94 -30.92 -1.51
C CYS A 194 54.66 -30.83 -0.62
N ASP A 195 54.37 -29.66 -0.17
CA ASP A 195 53.12 -29.34 0.50
C ASP A 195 52.13 -28.68 -0.45
N THR A 196 50.97 -28.37 0.02
CA THR A 196 49.91 -27.72 -0.76
C THR A 196 50.25 -26.29 -1.23
N ASN A 197 51.41 -25.76 -0.85
CA ASN A 197 51.89 -24.43 -1.27
C ASN A 197 52.78 -24.45 -2.51
N CYS A 198 52.97 -25.62 -3.14
CA CYS A 198 53.70 -25.73 -4.40
C CYS A 198 52.79 -25.48 -5.59
N ASN A 199 53.27 -24.81 -6.60
CA ASN A 199 52.59 -24.63 -7.89
C ASN A 199 53.30 -25.42 -9.01
N LEU A 200 52.54 -25.96 -9.95
CA LEU A 200 53.09 -26.57 -11.17
C LEU A 200 53.59 -25.47 -12.07
N LEU A 201 54.87 -25.57 -12.53
CA LEU A 201 55.41 -24.64 -13.51
C LEU A 201 54.97 -25.04 -14.91
N ILE A 202 54.21 -24.18 -15.57
CA ILE A 202 53.73 -24.40 -16.93
C ILE A 202 54.71 -23.86 -17.94
N ASP A 203 55.10 -22.57 -17.85
CA ASP A 203 56.02 -21.95 -18.79
C ASP A 203 56.81 -20.81 -18.16
N ARG A 204 57.96 -20.47 -18.80
CA ARG A 204 58.78 -19.31 -18.44
C ARG A 204 59.04 -18.51 -19.70
N LEU A 205 58.70 -17.24 -19.63
CA LEU A 205 58.76 -16.32 -20.75
C LEU A 205 59.50 -15.03 -20.36
N THR A 206 59.80 -14.24 -21.35
CA THR A 206 60.27 -12.87 -21.17
C THR A 206 59.17 -11.95 -21.76
N VAL A 207 58.80 -10.91 -21.02
CA VAL A 207 57.80 -9.96 -21.49
C VAL A 207 58.26 -9.35 -22.82
N SER A 208 57.41 -9.50 -23.84
CA SER A 208 57.55 -8.87 -25.14
C SER A 208 56.16 -8.67 -25.75
N SER A 209 55.99 -7.62 -26.51
CA SER A 209 54.75 -7.30 -27.24
C SER A 209 54.65 -7.95 -28.62
N ASP A 210 55.56 -8.87 -28.97
CA ASP A 210 55.52 -9.56 -30.25
C ASP A 210 54.41 -10.63 -30.30
N ALA A 211 53.91 -10.91 -31.50
CA ALA A 211 52.79 -11.81 -31.71
C ALA A 211 53.12 -13.26 -31.29
N ASP A 212 54.33 -13.71 -31.42
CA ASP A 212 54.75 -15.08 -31.09
C ASP A 212 54.80 -15.27 -29.57
N THR A 213 55.28 -14.28 -28.80
CA THR A 213 55.28 -14.32 -27.33
C THR A 213 53.86 -14.27 -26.78
N ILE A 214 52.97 -13.44 -27.37
CA ILE A 214 51.56 -13.38 -26.97
C ILE A 214 50.86 -14.71 -27.24
N SER A 215 51.04 -15.31 -28.41
CA SER A 215 50.46 -16.62 -28.75
C SER A 215 50.93 -17.72 -27.80
N ARG A 216 52.26 -17.80 -27.54
CA ARG A 216 52.80 -18.75 -26.58
C ARG A 216 52.27 -18.54 -25.15
N LEU A 217 52.16 -17.29 -24.72
CA LEU A 217 51.57 -16.97 -23.43
C LEU A 217 50.11 -17.45 -23.35
N THR A 218 49.31 -17.20 -24.40
CA THR A 218 47.91 -17.63 -24.49
C THR A 218 47.81 -19.15 -24.30
N ASP A 219 48.59 -19.94 -25.02
CA ASP A 219 48.61 -21.39 -24.91
C ASP A 219 49.04 -21.86 -23.50
N SER A 220 50.04 -21.19 -22.92
CA SER A 220 50.56 -21.51 -21.59
C SER A 220 49.53 -21.19 -20.51
N VAL A 221 48.80 -20.07 -20.63
CA VAL A 221 47.74 -19.67 -19.69
C VAL A 221 46.55 -20.61 -19.80
N GLU A 222 46.15 -21.04 -21.02
CA GLU A 222 45.09 -22.04 -21.18
C GLU A 222 45.44 -23.36 -20.49
N THR A 223 46.70 -23.82 -20.67
CA THR A 223 47.23 -24.99 -19.99
C THR A 223 47.24 -24.81 -18.47
N ALA A 224 47.65 -23.63 -17.98
CA ALA A 224 47.66 -23.34 -16.54
C ALA A 224 46.27 -23.37 -15.92
N PHE A 225 45.29 -22.80 -16.61
CA PHE A 225 43.90 -22.86 -16.17
C PHE A 225 43.33 -24.29 -16.20
N TYR A 226 43.73 -25.10 -17.16
CA TYR A 226 43.32 -26.51 -17.23
C TYR A 226 43.88 -27.33 -16.07
N GLU A 227 45.19 -27.27 -15.82
CA GLU A 227 45.86 -28.01 -14.76
C GLU A 227 45.56 -27.50 -13.36
N GLY A 228 45.35 -26.20 -13.21
CA GLY A 228 45.00 -25.54 -11.94
C GLY A 228 43.53 -25.51 -11.62
N ASP A 229 42.68 -26.30 -12.32
CA ASP A 229 41.24 -26.35 -12.12
C ASP A 229 40.60 -24.95 -12.15
N GLY A 230 40.95 -24.18 -13.17
CA GLY A 230 40.47 -22.82 -13.41
C GLY A 230 41.30 -21.72 -12.74
N GLN A 231 42.35 -22.03 -12.05
CA GLN A 231 43.25 -21.04 -11.41
C GLN A 231 44.62 -21.03 -12.05
N CYS A 232 45.23 -19.84 -12.20
CA CYS A 232 46.62 -19.69 -12.60
C CYS A 232 47.25 -18.49 -11.89
N ARG A 233 48.59 -18.45 -11.85
CA ARG A 233 49.34 -17.30 -11.32
C ARG A 233 50.43 -16.90 -12.32
N LEU A 234 50.58 -15.58 -12.49
CA LEU A 234 51.68 -14.99 -13.21
C LEU A 234 52.72 -14.46 -12.19
N LEU A 235 53.90 -14.94 -12.21
CA LEU A 235 55.04 -14.48 -11.41
C LEU A 235 55.94 -13.62 -12.28
N ALA A 236 56.27 -12.42 -11.85
CA ALA A 236 57.18 -11.50 -12.55
C ALA A 236 58.38 -11.11 -11.66
N TRP A 237 59.59 -11.27 -12.14
CA TRP A 237 60.79 -10.85 -11.42
C TRP A 237 61.09 -9.40 -11.73
N THR A 238 60.72 -8.51 -10.86
CA THR A 238 60.97 -7.08 -10.94
C THR A 238 62.19 -6.65 -10.10
N PRO A 239 62.75 -5.45 -10.28
CA PRO A 239 63.81 -4.93 -9.45
C PRO A 239 63.48 -4.88 -7.94
N ASP A 240 62.24 -4.75 -7.61
CA ASP A 240 61.73 -4.63 -6.23
C ASP A 240 61.37 -6.00 -5.59
N GLY A 241 61.53 -7.10 -6.34
CA GLY A 241 61.20 -8.45 -5.90
C GLY A 241 60.30 -9.23 -6.87
N ILE A 242 59.76 -10.34 -6.39
CA ILE A 242 58.85 -11.17 -7.17
C ILE A 242 57.41 -10.62 -6.99
N ALA A 243 56.84 -10.10 -8.07
CA ALA A 243 55.43 -9.74 -8.13
C ALA A 243 54.60 -10.96 -8.55
N ALA A 244 53.55 -11.31 -7.82
CA ALA A 244 52.65 -12.40 -8.12
C ALA A 244 51.22 -11.87 -8.36
N ALA A 245 50.65 -12.20 -9.53
CA ALA A 245 49.26 -11.93 -9.84
C ALA A 245 48.49 -13.26 -9.96
N ALA A 246 47.41 -13.41 -9.25
CA ALA A 246 46.53 -14.59 -9.29
C ALA A 246 45.31 -14.33 -10.19
N PHE A 247 44.92 -15.34 -10.95
CA PHE A 247 43.78 -15.31 -11.88
C PHE A 247 42.93 -16.56 -11.69
N SER A 248 41.63 -16.41 -11.76
CA SER A 248 40.68 -17.51 -11.66
C SER A 248 39.60 -17.44 -12.74
N LYS A 249 39.31 -18.56 -13.40
CA LYS A 249 38.15 -18.74 -14.27
C LYS A 249 36.86 -18.98 -13.43
N ARG A 250 37.02 -19.25 -12.14
CA ARG A 250 35.91 -19.38 -11.21
C ARG A 250 35.44 -17.99 -10.79
N PHE A 251 34.15 -17.89 -10.47
CA PHE A 251 33.57 -16.65 -9.96
C PHE A 251 33.80 -16.59 -8.44
N GLU A 252 35.05 -16.32 -8.06
CA GLU A 252 35.53 -16.35 -6.67
C GLU A 252 36.45 -15.16 -6.36
N GLU A 253 36.46 -14.71 -5.13
CA GLU A 253 37.37 -13.70 -4.57
C GLU A 253 37.50 -13.94 -3.06
N ASP A 254 38.67 -13.66 -2.47
CA ASP A 254 38.99 -13.87 -1.04
C ASP A 254 38.70 -15.30 -0.53
N GLY A 255 38.74 -16.31 -1.39
CA GLY A 255 38.42 -17.70 -1.06
C GLY A 255 36.96 -18.02 -0.93
N ILE A 256 36.07 -17.09 -1.33
CA ILE A 256 34.61 -17.25 -1.36
C ILE A 256 34.15 -17.42 -2.80
N GLU A 257 33.41 -18.48 -3.08
CA GLU A 257 32.73 -18.69 -4.36
C GLU A 257 31.41 -17.91 -4.36
N PHE A 258 31.20 -17.10 -5.42
CA PHE A 258 30.02 -16.24 -5.57
C PHE A 258 29.06 -16.81 -6.61
N ILE A 259 27.80 -16.43 -6.47
CA ILE A 259 26.76 -16.75 -7.45
C ILE A 259 26.78 -15.71 -8.56
N GLU A 260 26.82 -16.16 -9.81
CA GLU A 260 26.74 -15.25 -10.96
C GLU A 260 25.38 -14.52 -10.96
N PRO A 261 25.36 -13.21 -11.25
CA PRO A 261 24.15 -12.44 -11.32
C PRO A 261 23.19 -12.96 -12.40
N THR A 262 22.04 -13.49 -11.98
CA THR A 262 20.93 -13.90 -12.84
C THR A 262 19.65 -13.18 -12.43
N ASP A 263 18.67 -13.11 -13.31
CA ASP A 263 17.38 -12.50 -12.97
C ASP A 263 16.66 -13.23 -11.81
N GLN A 264 16.90 -14.53 -11.65
CA GLN A 264 16.35 -15.35 -10.58
C GLN A 264 16.99 -15.03 -9.22
N LEU A 265 18.26 -14.65 -9.19
CA LEU A 265 18.96 -14.24 -7.96
C LEU A 265 18.30 -13.02 -7.29
N PHE A 266 17.72 -12.13 -8.09
CA PHE A 266 17.03 -10.92 -7.61
C PHE A 266 15.53 -11.10 -7.45
N ASN A 267 15.00 -12.33 -7.58
CA ASN A 267 13.58 -12.61 -7.47
C ASN A 267 13.21 -13.15 -6.07
N PHE A 268 12.71 -12.30 -5.21
CA PHE A 268 12.28 -12.70 -3.86
C PHE A 268 11.02 -13.59 -3.83
N ASN A 269 10.32 -13.76 -4.96
CA ASN A 269 9.19 -14.71 -5.09
C ASN A 269 9.65 -16.12 -5.49
N ASN A 270 10.94 -16.28 -5.81
CA ASN A 270 11.55 -17.56 -6.15
C ASN A 270 12.47 -18.01 -5.01
N PRO A 271 12.45 -19.27 -4.58
CA PRO A 271 13.36 -19.80 -3.54
C PRO A 271 14.86 -19.57 -3.82
N TYR A 272 15.25 -19.47 -5.09
CA TYR A 272 16.64 -19.19 -5.47
C TYR A 272 17.12 -17.79 -5.07
N GLY A 273 16.26 -16.77 -5.16
CA GLY A 273 16.59 -15.39 -4.82
C GLY A 273 16.08 -14.92 -3.46
N ALA A 274 15.12 -15.64 -2.88
CA ALA A 274 14.51 -15.29 -1.61
C ALA A 274 15.50 -15.52 -0.44
N CYS A 275 15.42 -14.65 0.56
CA CYS A 275 16.06 -14.87 1.86
C CYS A 275 15.56 -16.19 2.48
N PRO A 276 16.44 -17.12 2.87
CA PRO A 276 16.03 -18.44 3.39
C PRO A 276 15.24 -18.35 4.70
N THR A 277 15.51 -17.34 5.55
CA THR A 277 14.85 -17.17 6.84
C THR A 277 13.43 -16.65 6.74
N CYS A 278 13.16 -15.69 5.85
CA CYS A 278 11.83 -15.10 5.70
C CYS A 278 11.12 -15.51 4.41
N GLU A 279 11.71 -16.35 3.59
CA GLU A 279 11.15 -16.85 2.33
C GLU A 279 10.62 -15.72 1.40
N GLY A 280 11.30 -14.59 1.38
CA GLY A 280 10.93 -13.43 0.56
C GLY A 280 9.85 -12.51 1.15
N PHE A 281 9.39 -12.76 2.39
CA PHE A 281 8.42 -11.86 3.05
C PHE A 281 9.07 -10.58 3.61
N GLY A 282 10.39 -10.60 3.89
CA GLY A 282 11.12 -9.50 4.54
C GLY A 282 10.80 -9.35 6.02
N ARG A 283 9.88 -10.15 6.55
CA ARG A 283 9.44 -10.14 7.95
C ARG A 283 9.28 -11.56 8.46
N VAL A 284 9.47 -11.73 9.76
CA VAL A 284 9.32 -13.00 10.47
C VAL A 284 8.39 -12.81 11.68
N LEU A 285 7.85 -13.89 12.20
CA LEU A 285 7.14 -13.86 13.47
C LEU A 285 8.17 -13.80 14.60
N GLY A 286 8.36 -12.63 15.15
CA GLY A 286 9.28 -12.37 16.26
C GLY A 286 8.61 -11.67 17.44
N ILE A 287 9.39 -11.21 18.40
CA ILE A 287 8.91 -10.34 19.48
C ILE A 287 8.81 -8.92 18.92
N ASP A 288 7.62 -8.35 18.93
CA ASP A 288 7.37 -7.03 18.38
C ASP A 288 7.71 -5.96 19.42
N GLU A 289 8.68 -5.12 19.10
CA GLU A 289 9.11 -3.99 19.94
C GLU A 289 7.91 -3.12 20.37
N ASN A 290 6.98 -2.90 19.48
CA ASN A 290 5.85 -2.03 19.72
C ASN A 290 4.80 -2.65 20.65
N LEU A 291 4.74 -4.00 20.69
CA LEU A 291 3.91 -4.71 21.67
C LEU A 291 4.59 -4.78 23.03
N VAL A 292 5.93 -4.81 23.07
CA VAL A 292 6.71 -4.82 24.32
C VAL A 292 6.83 -3.43 24.93
N ILE A 293 7.03 -2.40 24.08
CA ILE A 293 7.18 -1.00 24.48
C ILE A 293 6.17 -0.15 23.68
N PRO A 294 4.89 -0.25 24.00
CA PRO A 294 3.84 0.47 23.27
C PRO A 294 3.86 1.98 23.50
N ASN A 295 4.50 2.40 24.60
CA ASN A 295 4.71 3.80 24.95
C ASN A 295 6.19 4.15 24.97
N LYS A 296 6.70 4.65 23.86
CA LYS A 296 8.09 5.08 23.77
C LYS A 296 8.40 6.38 24.54
N ALA A 297 7.39 7.12 24.99
CA ALA A 297 7.55 8.31 25.82
C ALA A 297 7.74 7.98 27.32
N LEU A 298 7.50 6.74 27.73
CA LEU A 298 7.82 6.30 29.08
C LEU A 298 9.28 5.90 29.20
N SER A 299 9.83 6.06 30.41
CA SER A 299 11.12 5.50 30.77
C SER A 299 10.99 4.04 31.24
N VAL A 300 12.11 3.32 31.32
CA VAL A 300 12.11 1.96 31.90
C VAL A 300 11.63 2.00 33.35
N TYR A 301 11.94 3.08 34.06
CA TYR A 301 11.45 3.29 35.44
C TYR A 301 9.92 3.46 35.47
N ASP A 302 9.32 4.14 34.50
CA ASP A 302 7.88 4.41 34.41
C ASP A 302 7.11 3.32 33.65
N ASP A 303 7.60 2.08 33.67
CA ASP A 303 6.95 0.90 33.05
C ASP A 303 6.81 0.97 31.52
N ALA A 304 7.81 1.51 30.79
CA ALA A 304 7.85 1.45 29.34
C ALA A 304 7.76 0.00 28.83
N VAL A 305 8.45 -0.93 29.48
CA VAL A 305 8.49 -2.36 29.15
C VAL A 305 7.31 -3.08 29.79
N VAL A 306 6.22 -3.24 29.03
CA VAL A 306 4.97 -3.77 29.58
C VAL A 306 5.00 -5.26 29.93
N CYS A 307 5.89 -6.05 29.33
CA CYS A 307 6.04 -7.45 29.66
C CYS A 307 6.66 -7.67 31.07
N TRP A 308 7.28 -6.65 31.64
CA TRP A 308 7.82 -6.67 33.00
C TRP A 308 6.84 -6.18 34.08
N ARG A 309 5.58 -5.85 33.69
CA ARG A 309 4.55 -5.43 34.65
C ARG A 309 3.98 -6.62 35.42
N GLY A 310 3.49 -6.35 36.64
CA GLY A 310 2.89 -7.33 37.55
C GLY A 310 3.87 -7.85 38.61
N GLU A 311 3.34 -8.43 39.69
CA GLU A 311 4.11 -8.75 40.88
C GLU A 311 5.36 -9.63 40.61
N LYS A 312 5.21 -10.71 39.85
CA LYS A 312 6.32 -11.62 39.53
C LYS A 312 7.28 -11.09 38.48
N MET A 313 6.77 -10.38 37.47
CA MET A 313 7.60 -9.93 36.33
C MET A 313 8.30 -8.62 36.63
N SER A 314 7.86 -7.85 37.64
CA SER A 314 8.53 -6.62 38.09
C SER A 314 9.92 -6.85 38.67
N GLU A 315 10.25 -8.10 39.07
CA GLU A 315 11.60 -8.47 39.49
C GLU A 315 12.63 -8.31 38.37
N TRP A 316 12.26 -8.61 37.12
CA TRP A 316 13.11 -8.36 35.94
C TRP A 316 13.43 -6.88 35.76
N LYS A 317 12.41 -6.02 35.88
CA LYS A 317 12.59 -4.55 35.85
C LYS A 317 13.56 -4.07 36.93
N ARG A 318 13.36 -4.53 38.19
CA ARG A 318 14.20 -4.14 39.31
C ARG A 318 15.64 -4.59 39.10
N ALA A 319 15.82 -5.86 38.70
CA ALA A 319 17.14 -6.42 38.44
C ALA A 319 17.85 -5.65 37.31
N PHE A 320 17.15 -5.36 36.22
CA PHE A 320 17.70 -4.58 35.11
C PHE A 320 18.09 -3.17 35.57
N ILE A 321 17.21 -2.43 36.24
CA ILE A 321 17.48 -1.06 36.72
C ILE A 321 18.74 -1.02 37.60
N ILE A 322 18.86 -1.92 38.58
CA ILE A 322 20.00 -1.96 39.50
C ILE A 322 21.29 -2.27 38.75
N ALA A 323 21.26 -3.19 37.80
CA ALA A 323 22.46 -3.63 37.09
C ALA A 323 22.88 -2.61 36.01
N ALA A 324 21.93 -2.09 35.24
CA ALA A 324 22.18 -1.19 34.11
C ALA A 324 22.58 0.23 34.58
N ALA A 325 22.03 0.73 35.68
CA ALA A 325 22.41 2.04 36.25
C ALA A 325 23.92 2.10 36.58
N LYS A 326 24.54 0.99 37.01
CA LYS A 326 25.98 0.90 37.27
C LYS A 326 26.83 1.08 36.01
N ARG A 327 26.26 0.89 34.82
CA ARG A 327 26.93 1.08 33.51
C ARG A 327 26.52 2.39 32.83
N GLY A 328 25.88 3.31 33.54
CA GLY A 328 25.52 4.62 33.01
C GLY A 328 24.21 4.66 32.21
N PHE A 329 23.38 3.60 32.28
CA PHE A 329 22.07 3.60 31.63
C PHE A 329 21.13 4.60 32.31
N HIS A 330 20.47 5.45 31.51
CA HIS A 330 19.60 6.51 32.00
C HIS A 330 18.17 5.98 32.23
N VAL A 331 17.94 5.39 33.42
CA VAL A 331 16.68 4.69 33.77
C VAL A 331 15.41 5.55 33.70
N HIS A 332 15.52 6.88 33.86
CA HIS A 332 14.42 7.83 33.82
C HIS A 332 14.26 8.53 32.46
N ARG A 333 15.15 8.24 31.49
CA ARG A 333 15.06 8.81 30.15
C ARG A 333 13.98 8.09 29.36
N PRO A 334 13.07 8.81 28.65
CA PRO A 334 12.10 8.18 27.75
C PRO A 334 12.77 7.27 26.72
N TYR A 335 12.13 6.14 26.39
CA TYR A 335 12.69 5.15 25.48
C TYR A 335 13.11 5.74 24.12
N TYR A 336 12.34 6.67 23.56
CA TYR A 336 12.67 7.30 22.27
C TYR A 336 13.95 8.16 22.30
N GLN A 337 14.39 8.60 23.49
CA GLN A 337 15.60 9.39 23.69
C GLN A 337 16.83 8.55 24.06
N LEU A 338 16.67 7.24 24.25
CA LEU A 338 17.78 6.35 24.53
C LEU A 338 18.69 6.26 23.31
N SER A 339 20.01 6.25 23.53
CA SER A 339 20.99 5.97 22.48
C SER A 339 20.85 4.54 21.95
N ASP A 340 21.41 4.27 20.78
CA ASP A 340 21.38 2.93 20.20
C ASP A 340 22.09 1.89 21.08
N GLU A 341 23.16 2.32 21.78
CA GLU A 341 23.87 1.48 22.75
C GLU A 341 22.99 1.18 23.98
N GLU A 342 22.24 2.17 24.49
CA GLU A 342 21.31 1.98 25.59
C GLU A 342 20.13 1.10 25.17
N ARG A 343 19.62 1.25 23.96
CA ARG A 343 18.58 0.37 23.41
C ARG A 343 19.09 -1.06 23.26
N ALA A 344 20.29 -1.24 22.72
CA ALA A 344 20.92 -2.55 22.59
C ALA A 344 21.12 -3.21 23.98
N LEU A 345 21.54 -2.45 24.99
CA LEU A 345 21.67 -2.94 26.36
C LEU A 345 20.32 -3.36 26.95
N LEU A 346 19.25 -2.61 26.71
CA LEU A 346 17.90 -2.94 27.19
C LEU A 346 17.36 -4.21 26.51
N TRP A 347 17.60 -4.38 25.22
CA TRP A 347 17.13 -5.54 24.46
C TRP A 347 18.00 -6.77 24.68
N HIS A 348 19.27 -6.69 24.40
CA HIS A 348 20.18 -7.85 24.37
C HIS A 348 20.87 -8.11 25.71
N GLY A 349 20.87 -7.10 26.61
CA GLY A 349 21.59 -7.22 27.88
C GLY A 349 23.11 -7.12 27.71
N ALA A 350 23.83 -7.51 28.77
CA ALA A 350 25.28 -7.63 28.79
C ALA A 350 25.67 -8.61 29.91
N PRO A 351 26.94 -9.03 30.05
CA PRO A 351 27.36 -9.90 31.14
C PRO A 351 26.93 -9.36 32.52
N GLY A 352 26.02 -10.09 33.18
CA GLY A 352 25.41 -9.72 34.45
C GLY A 352 24.20 -8.74 34.35
N ILE A 353 23.73 -8.42 33.15
CA ILE A 353 22.51 -7.63 32.90
C ILE A 353 21.60 -8.41 31.98
N TYR A 354 20.44 -8.78 32.48
CA TYR A 354 19.44 -9.52 31.70
C TYR A 354 18.48 -8.54 31.04
N GLY A 355 18.48 -8.50 29.70
CA GLY A 355 17.62 -7.66 28.89
C GLY A 355 16.27 -8.31 28.55
N ILE A 356 15.57 -7.67 27.61
CA ILE A 356 14.25 -8.14 27.14
C ILE A 356 14.36 -9.51 26.45
N ASP A 357 15.42 -9.77 25.67
CA ASP A 357 15.63 -11.06 25.01
C ASP A 357 15.76 -12.19 26.02
N SER A 358 16.55 -12.00 27.09
CA SER A 358 16.69 -12.98 28.18
C SER A 358 15.35 -13.28 28.86
N PHE A 359 14.49 -12.26 29.00
CA PHE A 359 13.13 -12.47 29.51
C PHE A 359 12.30 -13.36 28.59
N PHE A 360 12.33 -13.11 27.28
CA PHE A 360 11.59 -13.94 26.33
C PHE A 360 12.18 -15.34 26.14
N ASP A 361 13.48 -15.53 26.32
CA ASP A 361 14.10 -16.86 26.38
C ASP A 361 13.54 -17.65 27.58
N MET A 362 13.46 -17.04 28.75
CA MET A 362 12.81 -17.65 29.91
C MET A 362 11.35 -18.00 29.64
N VAL A 363 10.60 -17.10 28.97
CA VAL A 363 9.20 -17.36 28.56
C VAL A 363 9.13 -18.52 27.58
N LYS A 364 10.07 -18.64 26.65
CA LYS A 364 10.17 -19.71 25.66
C LYS A 364 10.44 -21.06 26.33
N ASP A 365 11.37 -21.13 27.28
CA ASP A 365 11.71 -22.32 28.01
C ASP A 365 10.55 -22.85 28.88
N ASN A 366 9.67 -21.95 29.31
CA ASN A 366 8.51 -22.28 30.14
C ASN A 366 7.19 -22.45 29.38
N GLN A 367 7.21 -22.54 28.03
CA GLN A 367 5.99 -22.64 27.18
C GLN A 367 5.14 -23.91 27.46
N TYR A 368 5.64 -24.92 28.20
CA TYR A 368 4.83 -26.04 28.66
C TYR A 368 3.68 -25.60 29.58
N LYS A 369 3.76 -24.39 30.20
CA LYS A 369 2.68 -23.78 30.98
C LYS A 369 1.85 -22.85 30.13
N ILE A 370 0.51 -22.96 30.22
CA ILE A 370 -0.45 -22.17 29.39
C ILE A 370 -0.20 -20.67 29.51
N GLN A 371 0.09 -20.16 30.71
CA GLN A 371 0.32 -18.72 30.94
C GLN A 371 1.48 -18.14 30.12
N TYR A 372 2.58 -18.88 29.96
CA TYR A 372 3.74 -18.45 29.18
C TYR A 372 3.47 -18.55 27.67
N ARG A 373 2.65 -19.52 27.22
CA ARG A 373 2.18 -19.56 25.81
C ARG A 373 1.32 -18.36 25.47
N VAL A 374 0.39 -17.98 26.35
CA VAL A 374 -0.45 -16.80 26.19
C VAL A 374 0.41 -15.52 26.21
N MET A 375 1.40 -15.43 27.10
CA MET A 375 2.33 -14.32 27.18
C MET A 375 3.14 -14.19 25.87
N MET A 376 3.73 -15.30 25.38
CA MET A 376 4.46 -15.31 24.13
C MET A 376 3.57 -14.86 22.95
N ALA A 377 2.33 -15.37 22.86
CA ALA A 377 1.39 -15.01 21.81
C ALA A 377 1.01 -13.52 21.82
N ARG A 378 0.94 -12.91 23.03
CA ARG A 378 0.60 -11.48 23.19
C ARG A 378 1.66 -10.53 22.60
N TYR A 379 2.94 -10.92 22.68
CA TYR A 379 4.06 -10.07 22.27
C TYR A 379 4.67 -10.49 20.92
N ARG A 380 4.13 -11.54 20.28
CA ARG A 380 4.52 -11.91 18.92
C ARG A 380 3.84 -11.03 17.89
N GLY A 381 4.65 -10.52 16.97
CA GLY A 381 4.21 -9.73 15.84
C GLY A 381 5.06 -10.01 14.60
N LYS A 382 4.77 -9.30 13.52
CA LYS A 382 5.57 -9.33 12.29
C LYS A 382 6.73 -8.35 12.43
N THR A 383 7.92 -8.86 12.74
CA THR A 383 9.16 -8.09 12.87
C THR A 383 9.97 -8.12 11.56
N VAL A 384 10.84 -7.16 11.38
CA VAL A 384 11.79 -7.18 10.25
C VAL A 384 12.69 -8.40 10.36
N CYS A 385 12.91 -9.11 9.26
CA CYS A 385 13.76 -10.29 9.23
C CYS A 385 15.19 -9.93 9.69
N PRO A 386 15.76 -10.59 10.69
CA PRO A 386 17.09 -10.27 11.22
C PRO A 386 18.22 -10.56 10.21
N GLU A 387 18.02 -11.46 9.26
CA GLU A 387 19.00 -11.83 8.28
C GLU A 387 19.02 -10.85 7.09
N CYS A 388 17.90 -10.69 6.40
CA CYS A 388 17.86 -9.83 5.21
C CYS A 388 17.55 -8.36 5.51
N HIS A 389 17.29 -7.99 6.75
CA HIS A 389 16.93 -6.63 7.18
C HIS A 389 15.82 -5.99 6.32
N GLY A 390 14.85 -6.83 5.89
CA GLY A 390 13.72 -6.40 5.08
C GLY A 390 13.97 -6.34 3.57
N SER A 391 15.18 -6.63 3.07
CA SER A 391 15.48 -6.67 1.63
C SER A 391 14.75 -7.79 0.89
N ARG A 392 14.29 -8.83 1.61
CA ARG A 392 13.62 -10.05 1.10
C ARG A 392 14.51 -10.97 0.30
N LEU A 393 15.70 -10.51 -0.08
CA LEU A 393 16.67 -11.23 -0.90
C LEU A 393 17.70 -11.92 -0.01
N ARG A 394 18.32 -12.94 -0.55
CA ARG A 394 19.46 -13.58 0.05
C ARG A 394 20.70 -12.65 -0.01
N HIS A 395 21.69 -12.89 0.85
CA HIS A 395 22.86 -12.01 0.97
C HIS A 395 23.65 -11.89 -0.31
N GLU A 396 23.78 -12.96 -1.08
CA GLU A 396 24.52 -13.01 -2.32
C GLU A 396 24.00 -12.04 -3.38
N ALA A 397 22.69 -11.79 -3.38
CA ALA A 397 22.09 -10.77 -4.24
C ALA A 397 22.50 -9.34 -3.87
N LEU A 398 22.85 -9.10 -2.60
CA LEU A 398 23.24 -7.78 -2.10
C LEU A 398 24.73 -7.47 -2.34
N TYR A 399 25.53 -8.43 -2.75
CA TYR A 399 26.91 -8.20 -3.18
C TYR A 399 26.98 -7.56 -4.57
N VAL A 400 25.89 -7.65 -5.33
CA VAL A 400 25.80 -7.09 -6.69
C VAL A 400 25.38 -5.63 -6.64
N LYS A 401 26.18 -4.76 -7.27
CA LYS A 401 25.96 -3.30 -7.28
C LYS A 401 26.02 -2.73 -8.70
N ILE A 402 25.26 -1.68 -8.92
CA ILE A 402 25.35 -0.79 -10.09
C ILE A 402 25.64 0.61 -9.57
N ALA A 403 26.73 1.24 -10.00
CA ALA A 403 27.16 2.55 -9.52
C ALA A 403 27.13 2.66 -7.97
N GLY A 404 27.62 1.61 -7.28
CA GLY A 404 27.74 1.56 -5.83
C GLY A 404 26.44 1.23 -5.05
N LYS A 405 25.27 1.09 -5.71
CA LYS A 405 24.00 0.75 -5.07
C LYS A 405 23.56 -0.68 -5.37
N THR A 406 23.03 -1.35 -4.36
CA THR A 406 22.35 -2.63 -4.49
C THR A 406 20.90 -2.42 -4.96
N ILE A 407 20.26 -3.49 -5.44
CA ILE A 407 18.81 -3.43 -5.79
C ILE A 407 17.96 -3.07 -4.56
N ALA A 408 18.34 -3.54 -3.35
CA ALA A 408 17.67 -3.23 -2.10
C ALA A 408 17.76 -1.74 -1.73
N ASP A 409 18.92 -1.09 -1.98
CA ASP A 409 19.08 0.34 -1.76
C ASP A 409 18.15 1.14 -2.67
N ILE A 410 18.08 0.77 -3.96
CA ILE A 410 17.26 1.46 -4.94
C ILE A 410 15.76 1.37 -4.59
N VAL A 411 15.27 0.18 -4.22
CA VAL A 411 13.83 0.02 -3.94
C VAL A 411 13.39 0.69 -2.64
N ARG A 412 14.32 0.99 -1.72
CA ARG A 412 14.06 1.71 -0.48
C ARG A 412 14.07 3.23 -0.63
N MET A 413 14.62 3.74 -1.73
CA MET A 413 14.59 5.16 -2.02
C MET A 413 13.18 5.61 -2.42
N PRO A 414 12.76 6.85 -2.10
CA PRO A 414 11.60 7.46 -2.72
C PRO A 414 11.69 7.46 -4.25
N VAL A 415 10.56 7.32 -4.92
CA VAL A 415 10.51 7.28 -6.40
C VAL A 415 11.14 8.53 -7.03
N SER A 416 11.02 9.72 -6.38
CA SER A 416 11.73 10.95 -6.76
C SER A 416 13.23 10.76 -6.84
N ASP A 417 13.80 10.15 -5.80
CA ASP A 417 15.25 9.97 -5.66
C ASP A 417 15.73 8.85 -6.60
N VAL A 418 14.91 7.81 -6.81
CA VAL A 418 15.17 6.77 -7.83
C VAL A 418 15.22 7.38 -9.21
N ARG A 419 14.28 8.29 -9.55
CA ARG A 419 14.29 9.04 -10.82
C ARG A 419 15.57 9.82 -10.98
N GLN A 420 15.93 10.63 -9.99
CA GLN A 420 17.15 11.44 -10.02
C GLN A 420 18.40 10.56 -10.19
N TRP A 421 18.48 9.43 -9.49
CA TRP A 421 19.58 8.50 -9.58
C TRP A 421 19.72 7.91 -11.01
N PHE A 422 18.62 7.48 -11.65
CA PHE A 422 18.64 7.00 -13.03
C PHE A 422 18.95 8.08 -14.04
N ASP A 423 18.55 9.33 -13.80
CA ASP A 423 18.84 10.47 -14.70
C ASP A 423 20.33 10.86 -14.64
N THR A 424 20.99 10.69 -13.48
CA THR A 424 22.42 10.98 -13.26
C THR A 424 23.34 9.77 -13.44
N LEU A 425 22.77 8.59 -13.70
CA LEU A 425 23.54 7.33 -13.82
C LEU A 425 24.49 7.39 -15.00
N SER A 426 25.80 7.32 -14.70
CA SER A 426 26.88 7.18 -15.69
C SER A 426 27.33 5.72 -15.76
N LEU A 427 27.34 5.17 -16.94
CA LEU A 427 27.78 3.81 -17.25
C LEU A 427 28.91 3.87 -18.30
N ASP A 428 29.74 2.85 -18.36
CA ASP A 428 30.68 2.69 -19.48
C ASP A 428 29.92 2.37 -20.79
N ASP A 429 30.56 2.56 -21.92
CA ASP A 429 29.95 2.43 -23.26
C ASP A 429 29.39 1.02 -23.53
N SER A 430 29.93 0.00 -22.92
CA SER A 430 29.47 -1.38 -23.06
C SER A 430 28.21 -1.61 -22.28
N ASP A 431 28.24 -1.28 -20.98
CA ASP A 431 27.08 -1.40 -20.08
C ASP A 431 25.92 -0.51 -20.56
N ALA A 432 26.24 0.70 -21.06
CA ALA A 432 25.22 1.63 -21.59
C ALA A 432 24.50 1.04 -22.82
N ARG A 433 25.21 0.35 -23.72
CA ARG A 433 24.61 -0.33 -24.87
C ARG A 433 23.69 -1.48 -24.46
N ILE A 434 24.16 -2.32 -23.52
CA ILE A 434 23.40 -3.47 -22.99
C ILE A 434 22.13 -2.98 -22.26
N ALA A 435 22.26 -1.95 -21.44
CA ALA A 435 21.17 -1.46 -20.57
C ALA A 435 20.19 -0.54 -21.28
N LYS A 436 20.48 -0.02 -22.48
CA LYS A 436 19.74 1.05 -23.16
C LYS A 436 18.22 0.87 -23.13
N ARG A 437 17.73 -0.30 -23.54
CA ARG A 437 16.29 -0.59 -23.57
C ARG A 437 15.70 -0.66 -22.17
N LEU A 438 16.39 -1.33 -21.24
CA LEU A 438 15.92 -1.47 -19.86
C LEU A 438 15.84 -0.12 -19.16
N LEU A 439 16.86 0.73 -19.32
CA LEU A 439 16.86 2.09 -18.77
C LEU A 439 15.75 2.95 -19.32
N THR A 440 15.43 2.85 -20.61
CA THR A 440 14.30 3.56 -21.21
C THR A 440 12.98 3.15 -20.56
N GLU A 441 12.75 1.85 -20.41
CA GLU A 441 11.53 1.33 -19.79
C GLU A 441 11.43 1.73 -18.30
N ILE A 442 12.52 1.62 -17.55
CA ILE A 442 12.57 2.01 -16.14
C ILE A 442 12.27 3.50 -15.97
N ARG A 443 12.99 4.37 -16.71
CA ARG A 443 12.78 5.82 -16.65
C ARG A 443 11.36 6.23 -17.02
N THR A 444 10.79 5.60 -18.04
CA THR A 444 9.42 5.86 -18.48
C THR A 444 8.41 5.51 -17.38
N ARG A 445 8.51 4.33 -16.77
CA ARG A 445 7.60 3.87 -15.71
C ARG A 445 7.74 4.69 -14.42
N ILE A 446 8.98 5.01 -14.02
CA ILE A 446 9.25 5.92 -12.90
C ILE A 446 8.64 7.30 -13.19
N GLY A 447 8.80 7.81 -14.41
CA GLY A 447 8.18 9.05 -14.84
C GLY A 447 6.66 9.05 -14.67
N TYR A 448 6.00 7.96 -15.07
CA TYR A 448 4.55 7.83 -14.90
C TYR A 448 4.12 7.80 -13.42
N LEU A 449 4.89 7.15 -12.53
CA LEU A 449 4.61 7.20 -11.09
C LEU A 449 4.73 8.63 -10.53
N CYS A 450 5.72 9.39 -10.99
CA CYS A 450 5.84 10.80 -10.62
C CYS A 450 4.69 11.65 -11.21
N ASP A 451 4.31 11.41 -12.46
CA ASP A 451 3.23 12.13 -13.13
C ASP A 451 1.87 11.95 -12.43
N VAL A 452 1.63 10.77 -11.81
CA VAL A 452 0.42 10.53 -11.01
C VAL A 452 0.54 10.96 -9.53
N GLY A 453 1.62 11.66 -9.15
CA GLY A 453 1.80 12.20 -7.79
C GLY A 453 2.19 11.17 -6.74
N LEU A 454 2.89 10.09 -7.13
CA LEU A 454 3.36 9.03 -6.23
C LEU A 454 4.89 9.07 -5.98
N GLU A 455 5.51 10.21 -6.18
CA GLU A 455 6.95 10.42 -6.05
C GLU A 455 7.51 10.18 -4.64
N TYR A 456 6.65 10.26 -3.61
CA TYR A 456 7.02 10.03 -2.21
C TYR A 456 7.04 8.56 -1.80
N LEU A 457 6.46 7.65 -2.59
CA LEU A 457 6.45 6.22 -2.29
C LEU A 457 7.81 5.59 -2.51
N THR A 458 8.08 4.48 -1.81
CA THR A 458 9.22 3.61 -2.07
C THR A 458 8.76 2.36 -2.83
N LEU A 459 9.64 1.81 -3.68
CA LEU A 459 9.30 0.64 -4.49
C LEU A 459 9.12 -0.65 -3.67
N ASP A 460 9.70 -0.72 -2.48
CA ASP A 460 9.58 -1.85 -1.55
C ASP A 460 8.32 -1.81 -0.68
N ARG A 461 7.57 -0.68 -0.68
CA ARG A 461 6.35 -0.54 0.09
C ARG A 461 5.33 -1.60 -0.30
N LEU A 462 4.75 -2.27 0.70
CA LEU A 462 3.75 -3.33 0.51
C LEU A 462 2.47 -2.78 -0.14
N SER A 463 1.96 -3.44 -1.15
CA SER A 463 0.69 -3.09 -1.80
C SER A 463 -0.48 -3.10 -0.81
N SER A 464 -0.46 -3.97 0.20
CA SER A 464 -1.48 -4.02 1.25
C SER A 464 -1.49 -2.83 2.21
N SER A 465 -0.44 -2.00 2.21
CA SER A 465 -0.34 -0.79 3.03
C SER A 465 -0.72 0.49 2.27
N LEU A 466 -1.08 0.36 0.99
CA LEU A 466 -1.48 1.48 0.16
C LEU A 466 -2.94 1.85 0.41
N SER A 467 -3.23 3.14 0.28
CA SER A 467 -4.62 3.59 0.18
C SER A 467 -5.25 3.15 -1.15
N GLY A 468 -6.59 3.14 -1.22
CA GLY A 468 -7.31 2.82 -2.46
C GLY A 468 -6.88 3.72 -3.63
N GLY A 469 -6.75 5.02 -3.39
CA GLY A 469 -6.31 5.98 -4.40
C GLY A 469 -4.84 5.79 -4.83
N GLU A 470 -3.92 5.46 -3.90
CA GLU A 470 -2.53 5.13 -4.25
C GLU A 470 -2.46 3.89 -5.15
N SER A 471 -3.20 2.83 -4.80
CA SER A 471 -3.25 1.60 -5.60
C SER A 471 -3.82 1.85 -7.00
N GLN A 472 -4.89 2.63 -7.10
CA GLN A 472 -5.50 3.00 -8.37
C GLN A 472 -4.54 3.80 -9.26
N ARG A 473 -3.80 4.75 -8.71
CA ARG A 473 -2.82 5.54 -9.45
C ARG A 473 -1.62 4.71 -9.92
N ILE A 474 -1.19 3.70 -9.15
CA ILE A 474 -0.18 2.73 -9.61
C ILE A 474 -0.70 1.98 -10.83
N ASN A 475 -1.95 1.48 -10.78
CA ASN A 475 -2.56 0.78 -11.90
C ASN A 475 -2.70 1.69 -13.13
N LEU A 476 -3.03 2.98 -12.94
CA LEU A 476 -3.07 3.97 -14.02
C LEU A 476 -1.69 4.18 -14.65
N ALA A 477 -0.65 4.35 -13.83
CA ALA A 477 0.73 4.49 -14.30
C ALA A 477 1.20 3.26 -15.08
N THR A 478 0.86 2.05 -14.61
CA THR A 478 1.17 0.79 -15.30
C THR A 478 0.42 0.70 -16.64
N SER A 479 -0.85 1.11 -16.68
CA SER A 479 -1.64 1.14 -17.92
C SER A 479 -1.07 2.07 -18.99
N LEU A 480 -0.53 3.23 -18.57
CA LEU A 480 0.21 4.13 -19.48
C LEU A 480 1.47 3.46 -20.05
N GLY A 481 2.16 2.67 -19.22
CA GLY A 481 3.34 1.90 -19.63
C GLY A 481 3.04 0.80 -20.66
N SER A 482 1.82 0.26 -20.68
CA SER A 482 1.40 -0.80 -21.61
C SER A 482 1.20 -0.30 -23.05
N SER A 483 1.11 1.00 -23.27
CA SER A 483 0.94 1.65 -24.60
C SER A 483 -0.23 1.10 -25.42
N LEU A 484 -1.31 0.64 -24.76
CA LEU A 484 -2.51 0.16 -25.44
C LEU A 484 -3.25 1.31 -26.12
N VAL A 485 -3.65 1.12 -27.37
CA VAL A 485 -4.33 2.10 -28.22
C VAL A 485 -5.71 1.60 -28.63
N GLY A 486 -6.67 2.52 -28.78
CA GLY A 486 -8.02 2.20 -29.24
C GLY A 486 -8.88 1.46 -28.19
N SER A 487 -8.50 1.51 -26.93
CA SER A 487 -9.19 0.88 -25.79
C SER A 487 -10.13 1.85 -25.08
N LEU A 488 -11.06 1.30 -24.30
CA LEU A 488 -11.92 2.05 -23.36
C LEU A 488 -11.36 1.90 -21.94
N TYR A 489 -10.89 2.99 -21.38
CA TYR A 489 -10.49 3.05 -19.98
C TYR A 489 -11.64 3.58 -19.14
N ILE A 490 -11.98 2.86 -18.07
CA ILE A 490 -13.03 3.25 -17.12
C ILE A 490 -12.38 3.37 -15.75
N LEU A 491 -12.41 4.58 -15.16
CA LEU A 491 -11.82 4.89 -13.86
C LEU A 491 -12.90 5.28 -12.85
N ASP A 492 -12.77 4.81 -11.63
CA ASP A 492 -13.67 5.10 -10.51
C ASP A 492 -13.03 6.12 -9.57
N GLU A 493 -13.51 7.36 -9.59
CA GLU A 493 -13.10 8.46 -8.71
C GLU A 493 -11.57 8.58 -8.52
N PRO A 494 -10.77 8.75 -9.60
CA PRO A 494 -9.32 8.75 -9.51
C PRO A 494 -8.72 9.95 -8.77
N SER A 495 -9.51 11.00 -8.47
CA SER A 495 -9.10 12.17 -7.69
C SER A 495 -9.10 11.94 -6.17
N ILE A 496 -9.57 10.79 -5.69
CA ILE A 496 -9.68 10.52 -4.25
C ILE A 496 -8.36 10.73 -3.52
N GLY A 497 -8.43 11.50 -2.42
CA GLY A 497 -7.28 11.80 -1.56
C GLY A 497 -6.22 12.66 -2.23
N LEU A 498 -6.54 13.30 -3.36
CA LEU A 498 -5.67 14.24 -4.04
C LEU A 498 -5.91 15.68 -3.58
N HIS A 499 -4.82 16.40 -3.42
CA HIS A 499 -4.84 17.86 -3.36
C HIS A 499 -5.04 18.44 -4.76
N SER A 500 -5.67 19.62 -4.90
CA SER A 500 -5.94 20.27 -6.21
C SER A 500 -4.68 20.37 -7.09
N ARG A 501 -3.51 20.62 -6.52
CA ARG A 501 -2.23 20.58 -7.26
C ARG A 501 -1.96 19.22 -7.93
N ASP A 502 -2.29 18.13 -7.25
CA ASP A 502 -2.05 16.79 -7.75
C ASP A 502 -3.17 16.36 -8.72
N THR A 503 -4.39 16.93 -8.56
CA THR A 503 -5.50 16.76 -9.52
C THR A 503 -5.13 17.34 -10.89
N GLU A 504 -4.46 18.49 -10.97
CA GLU A 504 -3.96 19.03 -12.24
C GLU A 504 -2.97 18.09 -12.95
N ARG A 505 -2.11 17.41 -12.17
CA ARG A 505 -1.19 16.38 -12.71
C ARG A 505 -1.98 15.18 -13.27
N LEU A 506 -2.97 14.70 -12.52
CA LEU A 506 -3.84 13.60 -12.93
C LEU A 506 -4.58 13.94 -14.23
N ILE A 507 -5.13 15.13 -14.36
CA ILE A 507 -5.81 15.60 -15.58
C ILE A 507 -4.86 15.51 -16.79
N ARG A 508 -3.60 15.92 -16.65
CA ARG A 508 -2.60 15.80 -17.74
C ARG A 508 -2.37 14.34 -18.13
N VAL A 509 -2.33 13.45 -17.15
CA VAL A 509 -2.18 12.00 -17.37
C VAL A 509 -3.38 11.42 -18.12
N LEU A 510 -4.62 11.75 -17.71
CA LEU A 510 -5.85 11.33 -18.39
C LEU A 510 -5.93 11.86 -19.82
N ARG A 511 -5.53 13.11 -20.04
CA ARG A 511 -5.44 13.70 -21.37
C ARG A 511 -4.40 13.00 -22.25
N ARG A 512 -3.25 12.65 -21.69
CA ARG A 512 -2.22 11.88 -22.41
C ARG A 512 -2.74 10.49 -22.80
N LEU A 513 -3.46 9.81 -21.91
CA LEU A 513 -4.09 8.53 -22.22
C LEU A 513 -5.10 8.64 -23.35
N GLN A 514 -5.90 9.73 -23.39
CA GLN A 514 -6.81 10.05 -24.49
C GLN A 514 -6.06 10.31 -25.80
N GLN A 515 -4.99 11.11 -25.77
CA GLN A 515 -4.19 11.47 -26.93
C GLN A 515 -3.52 10.27 -27.61
N LEU A 516 -3.30 9.18 -26.88
CA LEU A 516 -2.86 7.89 -27.42
C LEU A 516 -3.94 7.20 -28.25
N GLY A 517 -5.12 7.81 -28.45
CA GLY A 517 -6.23 7.27 -29.24
C GLY A 517 -7.22 6.43 -28.43
N ASN A 518 -7.22 6.53 -27.11
CA ASN A 518 -8.13 5.81 -26.22
C ASN A 518 -9.38 6.63 -25.91
N THR A 519 -10.45 5.94 -25.54
CA THR A 519 -11.62 6.55 -24.93
C THR A 519 -11.46 6.47 -23.41
N VAL A 520 -11.53 7.59 -22.71
CA VAL A 520 -11.35 7.66 -21.26
C VAL A 520 -12.67 8.06 -20.62
N VAL A 521 -13.24 7.16 -19.84
CA VAL A 521 -14.47 7.38 -19.09
C VAL A 521 -14.12 7.40 -17.61
N VAL A 522 -14.49 8.47 -16.92
CA VAL A 522 -14.21 8.65 -15.50
C VAL A 522 -15.51 8.88 -14.75
N VAL A 523 -15.76 8.12 -13.70
CA VAL A 523 -16.83 8.41 -12.74
C VAL A 523 -16.25 9.41 -11.75
N GLU A 524 -16.80 10.62 -11.67
CA GLU A 524 -16.18 11.68 -10.87
C GLU A 524 -17.15 12.73 -10.33
N HIS A 525 -16.69 13.38 -9.25
CA HIS A 525 -17.35 14.49 -8.56
C HIS A 525 -16.46 15.72 -8.40
N ASP A 526 -15.17 15.60 -8.72
CA ASP A 526 -14.21 16.70 -8.64
C ASP A 526 -14.48 17.74 -9.71
N GLU A 527 -14.55 19.03 -9.31
CA GLU A 527 -14.85 20.15 -10.19
C GLU A 527 -13.82 20.33 -11.30
N GLU A 528 -12.53 20.20 -10.97
CA GLU A 528 -11.43 20.42 -11.91
C GLU A 528 -11.44 19.35 -13.02
N ILE A 529 -11.68 18.08 -12.65
CA ILE A 529 -11.80 16.96 -13.59
C ILE A 529 -13.03 17.11 -14.48
N MET A 530 -14.18 17.50 -13.90
CA MET A 530 -15.40 17.72 -14.67
C MET A 530 -15.24 18.85 -15.68
N ARG A 531 -14.62 19.96 -15.30
CA ARG A 531 -14.33 21.10 -16.19
C ARG A 531 -13.31 20.74 -17.28
N ALA A 532 -12.39 19.83 -16.97
CA ALA A 532 -11.38 19.36 -17.92
C ALA A 532 -11.91 18.32 -18.92
N ALA A 533 -13.12 17.77 -18.76
CA ALA A 533 -13.69 16.78 -19.68
C ALA A 533 -14.07 17.38 -21.03
N ASP A 534 -14.15 16.53 -22.07
CA ASP A 534 -14.74 16.92 -23.37
C ASP A 534 -16.25 16.74 -23.36
N TRP A 535 -16.72 15.73 -22.57
CA TRP A 535 -18.12 15.29 -22.57
C TRP A 535 -18.55 14.91 -21.17
N ILE A 536 -19.73 15.32 -20.75
CA ILE A 536 -20.33 14.96 -19.47
C ILE A 536 -21.59 14.15 -19.69
N ILE A 537 -21.78 13.14 -18.85
CA ILE A 537 -23.01 12.37 -18.71
C ILE A 537 -23.44 12.52 -17.24
N ASP A 538 -24.52 13.26 -16.99
CA ASP A 538 -25.08 13.47 -15.66
C ASP A 538 -26.25 12.53 -15.42
N ILE A 539 -26.15 11.68 -14.37
CA ILE A 539 -27.16 10.68 -13.99
C ILE A 539 -27.89 11.17 -12.73
N GLY A 540 -29.20 11.27 -12.87
CA GLY A 540 -30.01 11.81 -11.79
C GLY A 540 -31.51 11.61 -12.03
N PRO A 541 -32.35 12.59 -11.61
CA PRO A 541 -32.02 13.83 -10.86
C PRO A 541 -31.72 13.60 -9.39
N LEU A 542 -32.15 12.46 -8.79
CA LEU A 542 -31.99 12.13 -7.39
C LEU A 542 -31.23 10.79 -7.21
N ALA A 543 -31.10 10.32 -5.98
CA ALA A 543 -30.49 9.03 -5.65
C ALA A 543 -31.53 7.87 -5.64
N GLY A 544 -31.05 6.63 -5.76
CA GLY A 544 -31.85 5.41 -5.67
C GLY A 544 -32.98 5.35 -6.71
N ARG A 545 -34.23 5.14 -6.25
CA ARG A 545 -35.40 5.08 -7.14
C ARG A 545 -35.71 6.41 -7.84
N GLY A 546 -35.31 7.54 -7.28
CA GLY A 546 -35.46 8.86 -7.87
C GLY A 546 -34.39 9.18 -8.93
N GLY A 547 -33.33 8.36 -8.99
CA GLY A 547 -32.24 8.45 -9.95
C GLY A 547 -32.42 7.57 -11.18
N GLY A 548 -31.34 7.27 -11.86
CA GLY A 548 -31.27 6.32 -12.97
C GLY A 548 -31.69 6.87 -14.32
N ASN A 549 -31.96 8.16 -14.45
CA ASN A 549 -32.21 8.83 -15.73
C ASN A 549 -30.96 9.63 -16.16
N VAL A 550 -30.82 9.89 -17.45
CA VAL A 550 -29.87 10.83 -18.02
C VAL A 550 -30.46 12.23 -17.91
N VAL A 551 -29.86 13.07 -17.06
CA VAL A 551 -30.30 14.46 -16.89
C VAL A 551 -29.63 15.37 -17.91
N TYR A 552 -28.37 15.08 -18.20
CA TYR A 552 -27.61 15.77 -19.24
C TYR A 552 -26.64 14.81 -19.93
N GLN A 553 -26.51 14.99 -21.23
CA GLN A 553 -25.50 14.33 -22.08
C GLN A 553 -25.02 15.31 -23.12
N GLY A 554 -23.75 15.66 -23.06
CA GLY A 554 -23.21 16.63 -24.05
C GLY A 554 -21.83 17.16 -23.70
N PRO A 555 -21.32 18.06 -24.53
CA PRO A 555 -20.05 18.73 -24.28
C PRO A 555 -20.14 19.66 -23.07
N VAL A 556 -19.01 19.79 -22.34
CA VAL A 556 -18.93 20.57 -21.07
C VAL A 556 -19.27 22.06 -21.29
N ASP A 557 -18.92 22.63 -22.44
CA ASP A 557 -19.18 24.03 -22.80
C ASP A 557 -20.66 24.37 -22.96
N LYS A 558 -21.54 23.36 -23.04
CA LYS A 558 -23.01 23.53 -23.16
C LYS A 558 -23.76 23.09 -21.89
N LEU A 559 -23.07 22.91 -20.78
CA LEU A 559 -23.66 22.44 -19.53
C LEU A 559 -24.66 23.47 -18.92
N ASP A 560 -24.50 24.75 -19.24
CA ASP A 560 -25.39 25.86 -18.86
C ASP A 560 -26.85 25.66 -19.34
N LYS A 561 -27.08 24.84 -20.37
CA LYS A 561 -28.39 24.51 -20.91
C LYS A 561 -29.14 23.41 -20.11
N ALA A 562 -28.48 22.76 -19.20
CA ALA A 562 -29.02 21.67 -18.40
C ALA A 562 -29.69 22.17 -17.11
N THR A 563 -30.86 22.81 -17.24
CA THR A 563 -31.59 23.45 -16.13
C THR A 563 -32.00 22.50 -14.99
N ASP A 564 -32.21 21.22 -15.31
CA ASP A 564 -32.60 20.18 -14.33
C ASP A 564 -31.42 19.48 -13.66
N SER A 565 -30.19 19.74 -14.13
CA SER A 565 -28.97 19.17 -13.59
C SER A 565 -28.49 19.91 -12.35
N LEU A 566 -28.44 19.21 -11.22
CA LEU A 566 -27.81 19.74 -10.00
C LEU A 566 -26.31 19.98 -10.22
N THR A 567 -25.63 19.08 -10.92
CA THR A 567 -24.22 19.25 -11.28
C THR A 567 -23.99 20.53 -12.07
N ALA A 568 -24.84 20.79 -13.07
CA ALA A 568 -24.75 22.02 -13.84
C ALA A 568 -24.90 23.26 -12.97
N LYS A 569 -25.88 23.31 -12.08
CA LYS A 569 -26.11 24.44 -11.15
C LYS A 569 -24.91 24.75 -10.27
N TYR A 570 -24.20 23.71 -9.78
CA TYR A 570 -22.97 23.93 -9.00
C TYR A 570 -21.79 24.38 -9.88
N LEU A 571 -21.62 23.79 -11.06
CA LEU A 571 -20.52 24.15 -11.95
C LEU A 571 -20.69 25.53 -12.60
N THR A 572 -21.91 26.00 -12.81
CA THR A 572 -22.21 27.35 -13.32
C THR A 572 -22.22 28.43 -12.23
N GLY A 573 -22.17 28.02 -10.94
CA GLY A 573 -22.23 28.93 -9.81
C GLY A 573 -23.64 29.37 -9.38
N GLU A 574 -24.69 28.84 -10.01
CA GLU A 574 -26.11 29.10 -9.60
C GLU A 574 -26.34 28.59 -8.18
N MET A 575 -25.74 27.45 -7.83
CA MET A 575 -25.75 26.90 -6.46
C MET A 575 -24.31 26.83 -5.94
N GLN A 576 -24.14 27.14 -4.67
CA GLN A 576 -22.83 27.07 -3.99
C GLN A 576 -23.01 26.53 -2.57
N ILE A 577 -21.97 25.90 -2.03
CA ILE A 577 -21.90 25.60 -0.61
C ILE A 577 -21.62 26.94 0.12
N PRO A 578 -22.52 27.37 1.03
CA PRO A 578 -22.45 28.69 1.63
C PRO A 578 -21.26 28.82 2.57
N LEU A 579 -20.60 29.97 2.55
CA LEU A 579 -19.61 30.33 3.56
C LEU A 579 -20.32 30.58 4.92
N PRO A 580 -19.69 30.18 6.04
CA PRO A 580 -20.23 30.51 7.36
C PRO A 580 -20.22 32.03 7.54
N LYS A 581 -21.35 32.59 8.05
CA LYS A 581 -21.47 34.04 8.30
C LYS A 581 -20.46 34.56 9.30
N LEU A 582 -20.13 33.73 10.28
CA LEU A 582 -19.13 34.01 11.33
C LEU A 582 -18.36 32.71 11.61
N ARG A 583 -17.05 32.81 11.78
CA ARG A 583 -16.23 31.70 12.24
C ARG A 583 -16.27 31.63 13.76
N ARG A 584 -16.40 30.40 14.28
CA ARG A 584 -16.35 30.16 15.71
C ARG A 584 -14.95 30.43 16.24
N ARG A 585 -14.87 31.09 17.37
CA ARG A 585 -13.60 31.34 18.07
C ARG A 585 -13.63 30.63 19.42
N THR A 586 -12.53 30.01 19.77
CA THR A 586 -12.35 29.35 21.06
C THR A 586 -10.97 29.69 21.62
N HIS A 587 -10.83 29.72 22.94
CA HIS A 587 -9.55 29.84 23.61
C HIS A 587 -9.05 28.50 24.13
N ASN A 588 -9.90 27.47 24.10
CA ASN A 588 -9.59 26.13 24.56
C ASN A 588 -8.94 25.33 23.42
N TYR A 589 -7.85 24.65 23.72
CA TYR A 589 -7.12 23.85 22.74
C TYR A 589 -6.42 22.67 23.38
N ILE A 590 -6.09 21.68 22.55
CA ILE A 590 -5.14 20.61 22.85
C ILE A 590 -3.90 20.86 22.01
N GLU A 591 -2.74 20.69 22.59
CA GLU A 591 -1.45 20.89 21.93
C GLU A 591 -0.61 19.63 22.00
N ILE A 592 -0.09 19.21 20.86
CA ILE A 592 0.93 18.18 20.75
C ILE A 592 2.26 18.90 20.56
N ILE A 593 3.23 18.55 21.38
CA ILE A 593 4.58 19.13 21.36
C ILE A 593 5.58 18.10 20.84
N GLY A 594 6.44 18.51 19.91
CA GLY A 594 7.53 17.69 19.38
C GLY A 594 7.06 16.46 18.63
N ALA A 595 5.99 16.58 17.85
CA ALA A 595 5.50 15.47 17.00
C ALA A 595 6.56 15.08 15.97
N ALA A 596 7.03 13.81 16.01
CA ALA A 596 8.14 13.32 15.20
C ALA A 596 7.95 11.84 14.83
N GLN A 597 7.09 11.57 13.87
CA GLN A 597 6.80 10.22 13.35
C GLN A 597 6.80 10.23 11.83
N ASN A 598 7.33 9.19 11.21
CA ASN A 598 7.46 9.06 9.75
C ASN A 598 8.21 10.28 9.17
N ASN A 599 7.54 11.09 8.34
CA ASN A 599 8.12 12.30 7.75
C ASN A 599 7.93 13.57 8.59
N ILE A 600 7.22 13.52 9.72
CA ILE A 600 6.99 14.69 10.59
C ILE A 600 8.27 15.05 11.36
N LYS A 601 8.62 16.33 11.40
CA LYS A 601 9.94 16.83 11.79
C LYS A 601 9.92 17.63 13.09
N GLY A 602 9.39 17.05 14.19
CA GLY A 602 9.44 17.66 15.52
C GLY A 602 8.59 18.93 15.62
N ILE A 603 7.35 18.90 15.12
CA ILE A 603 6.47 20.06 15.09
C ILE A 603 5.58 20.15 16.33
N ASP A 604 5.23 21.38 16.71
CA ASP A 604 4.22 21.70 17.73
C ASP A 604 2.91 22.09 17.04
N VAL A 605 1.79 21.47 17.47
CA VAL A 605 0.49 21.65 16.81
C VAL A 605 -0.61 21.85 17.82
N ARG A 606 -1.41 22.91 17.63
CA ARG A 606 -2.60 23.22 18.43
C ARG A 606 -3.88 22.85 17.69
N PHE A 607 -4.77 22.16 18.39
CA PHE A 607 -6.10 21.78 17.92
C PHE A 607 -7.15 22.49 18.77
N PRO A 608 -7.79 23.54 18.24
CA PRO A 608 -8.87 24.25 18.95
C PRO A 608 -10.06 23.33 19.22
N LEU A 609 -10.68 23.46 20.41
CA LEU A 609 -11.81 22.66 20.84
C LEU A 609 -13.15 23.32 20.52
N GLN A 610 -14.22 22.49 20.38
CA GLN A 610 -15.61 22.92 20.12
C GLN A 610 -15.79 23.70 18.81
N VAL A 611 -14.91 23.48 17.86
CA VAL A 611 -14.92 24.06 16.52
C VAL A 611 -14.61 23.00 15.48
N MET A 612 -14.71 23.36 14.20
CA MET A 612 -14.32 22.52 13.08
C MET A 612 -12.91 22.88 12.63
N THR A 613 -11.96 21.96 12.85
CA THR A 613 -10.59 22.09 12.37
C THR A 613 -10.38 21.19 11.16
N VAL A 614 -9.86 21.72 10.07
CA VAL A 614 -9.48 20.94 8.89
C VAL A 614 -7.96 20.86 8.79
N VAL A 615 -7.44 19.63 8.71
CA VAL A 615 -6.03 19.36 8.44
C VAL A 615 -5.88 19.05 6.95
N THR A 616 -5.23 19.92 6.23
CA THR A 616 -5.07 19.87 4.78
C THR A 616 -3.60 19.90 4.35
N GLY A 617 -3.33 19.90 3.05
CA GLY A 617 -1.99 19.94 2.46
C GLY A 617 -1.78 18.88 1.40
N VAL A 618 -0.65 18.91 0.70
CA VAL A 618 -0.36 18.03 -0.44
C VAL A 618 -0.36 16.53 -0.05
N SER A 619 -0.52 15.66 -1.04
CA SER A 619 -0.47 14.21 -0.80
C SER A 619 0.88 13.79 -0.23
N GLY A 620 0.87 12.93 0.80
CA GLY A 620 2.11 12.49 1.47
C GLY A 620 2.76 13.50 2.41
N SER A 621 2.14 14.67 2.73
CA SER A 621 2.70 15.69 3.62
C SER A 621 2.72 15.30 5.11
N GLY A 622 2.06 14.20 5.50
CA GLY A 622 2.05 13.70 6.88
C GLY A 622 0.74 13.92 7.66
N LYS A 623 -0.35 14.36 7.01
CA LYS A 623 -1.67 14.60 7.64
C LYS A 623 -2.17 13.43 8.48
N SER A 624 -2.27 12.26 7.87
CA SER A 624 -2.77 11.04 8.55
C SER A 624 -1.82 10.62 9.68
N THR A 625 -0.51 10.80 9.52
CA THR A 625 0.47 10.55 10.57
C THR A 625 0.25 11.48 11.78
N LEU A 626 0.05 12.78 11.54
CA LEU A 626 -0.22 13.75 12.61
C LEU A 626 -1.53 13.45 13.34
N VAL A 627 -2.61 13.22 12.59
CA VAL A 627 -3.95 13.14 13.17
C VAL A 627 -4.26 11.73 13.68
N ARG A 628 -3.98 10.69 12.88
CA ARG A 628 -4.30 9.31 13.23
C ARG A 628 -3.24 8.67 14.12
N ASP A 629 -1.96 8.70 13.65
CA ASP A 629 -0.92 7.92 14.33
C ASP A 629 -0.46 8.62 15.63
N ILE A 630 -0.51 9.97 15.69
CA ILE A 630 -0.08 10.73 16.86
C ILE A 630 -1.26 11.18 17.69
N LEU A 631 -2.11 12.14 17.21
CA LEU A 631 -3.17 12.76 18.00
C LEU A 631 -4.19 11.74 18.53
N TYR A 632 -4.78 10.95 17.64
CA TYR A 632 -5.81 9.97 18.00
C TYR A 632 -5.29 8.95 19.01
N ASN A 633 -4.13 8.35 18.74
CA ASN A 633 -3.55 7.37 19.65
C ASN A 633 -3.07 7.99 20.98
N ALA A 634 -2.60 9.26 20.98
CA ALA A 634 -2.25 9.96 22.19
C ALA A 634 -3.47 10.20 23.09
N LEU A 635 -4.61 10.57 22.49
CA LEU A 635 -5.87 10.75 23.21
C LEU A 635 -6.47 9.43 23.72
N LEU A 636 -6.48 8.37 22.93
CA LEU A 636 -6.90 7.03 23.39
C LEU A 636 -6.13 6.61 24.64
N ARG A 637 -4.81 6.83 24.61
CA ARG A 637 -3.95 6.55 25.75
C ARG A 637 -4.28 7.43 26.95
N HIS A 638 -4.53 8.72 26.74
CA HIS A 638 -4.92 9.62 27.82
C HIS A 638 -6.21 9.15 28.51
N PHE A 639 -7.16 8.62 27.74
CA PHE A 639 -8.43 8.06 28.27
C PHE A 639 -8.28 6.62 28.79
N GLY A 640 -7.11 5.99 28.70
CA GLY A 640 -6.88 4.61 29.16
C GLY A 640 -7.47 3.55 28.23
N GLU A 641 -7.79 3.90 27.00
CA GLU A 641 -8.29 2.98 25.98
C GLU A 641 -7.15 2.23 25.27
N ALA A 642 -7.45 1.07 24.70
CA ALA A 642 -6.49 0.31 23.93
C ALA A 642 -6.14 1.06 22.63
N CYS A 643 -4.87 1.39 22.44
CA CYS A 643 -4.39 2.04 21.23
C CYS A 643 -3.35 1.17 20.52
N GLU A 644 -3.26 1.31 19.22
CA GLU A 644 -2.12 0.87 18.43
C GLU A 644 -0.91 1.75 18.77
N ASN A 645 0.21 1.53 18.10
CA ASN A 645 1.40 2.35 18.35
C ASN A 645 1.12 3.83 18.31
N THR A 646 1.42 4.51 19.42
CA THR A 646 1.42 5.96 19.43
C THR A 646 2.68 6.44 18.71
N GLY A 647 2.53 7.32 17.71
CA GLY A 647 3.66 7.98 17.09
C GLY A 647 4.51 8.76 18.11
N SER A 648 5.74 9.08 17.77
CA SER A 648 6.65 9.80 18.66
C SER A 648 6.20 11.26 18.82
N TYR A 649 6.04 11.70 20.06
CA TYR A 649 5.80 13.10 20.46
C TYR A 649 6.37 13.30 21.86
N THR A 650 6.67 14.56 22.21
CA THR A 650 7.26 14.87 23.50
C THR A 650 6.22 14.98 24.60
N ASP A 651 5.12 15.72 24.35
CA ASP A 651 4.11 16.00 25.36
C ASP A 651 2.72 16.27 24.73
N LEU A 652 1.68 16.04 25.53
CA LEU A 652 0.29 16.35 25.19
C LEU A 652 -0.27 17.27 26.28
N ARG A 653 -0.61 18.49 25.91
CA ARG A 653 -1.03 19.56 26.82
C ARG A 653 -2.37 20.17 26.44
N GLY A 654 -2.90 21.03 27.33
CA GLY A 654 -4.08 21.84 27.08
C GLY A 654 -5.30 21.38 27.85
N ASP A 655 -6.48 21.70 27.32
CA ASP A 655 -7.77 21.54 28.00
C ASP A 655 -8.38 20.14 27.85
N LEU A 656 -7.58 19.10 28.13
CA LEU A 656 -7.95 17.69 27.96
C LEU A 656 -9.20 17.29 28.76
N SER A 657 -9.47 17.99 29.87
CA SER A 657 -10.67 17.75 30.70
C SER A 657 -11.99 18.14 30.03
N LEU A 658 -11.95 18.94 28.95
CA LEU A 658 -13.15 19.33 28.18
C LEU A 658 -13.61 18.26 27.19
N ILE A 659 -12.85 17.20 26.97
CA ILE A 659 -13.25 16.07 26.14
C ILE A 659 -13.23 14.77 26.95
N ASN A 660 -14.19 13.88 26.68
CA ASN A 660 -14.36 12.63 27.43
C ASN A 660 -14.03 11.38 26.60
N SER A 661 -14.03 11.49 25.29
CA SER A 661 -13.67 10.41 24.37
C SER A 661 -13.21 10.97 23.03
N VAL A 662 -12.51 10.15 22.29
CA VAL A 662 -12.12 10.42 20.91
C VAL A 662 -12.60 9.30 20.00
N GLU A 663 -13.18 9.65 18.86
CA GLU A 663 -13.73 8.71 17.89
C GLU A 663 -13.13 8.96 16.52
N PHE A 664 -12.59 7.91 15.90
CA PHE A 664 -12.03 7.98 14.55
C PHE A 664 -13.03 7.38 13.54
N VAL A 665 -13.46 8.19 12.59
CA VAL A 665 -14.45 7.82 11.57
C VAL A 665 -13.75 7.69 10.22
N ASP A 666 -13.39 6.46 9.88
CA ASP A 666 -12.76 6.09 8.62
C ASP A 666 -13.75 5.51 7.60
N GLN A 667 -13.26 5.24 6.38
CA GLN A 667 -14.03 4.67 5.28
C GLN A 667 -14.24 3.14 5.39
N ASN A 668 -13.68 2.48 6.41
CA ASN A 668 -13.84 1.05 6.59
C ASN A 668 -15.30 0.65 6.81
N PRO A 669 -15.73 -0.51 6.31
CA PRO A 669 -17.10 -1.01 6.52
C PRO A 669 -17.47 -1.06 8.00
N ILE A 670 -18.75 -0.79 8.30
CA ILE A 670 -19.31 -0.76 9.68
C ILE A 670 -19.30 -2.12 10.40
N GLY A 671 -18.80 -3.18 9.76
CA GLY A 671 -18.60 -4.50 10.35
C GLY A 671 -17.83 -5.42 9.42
N LYS A 672 -17.16 -6.40 10.01
CA LYS A 672 -16.35 -7.40 9.27
C LYS A 672 -17.19 -8.46 8.54
N SER A 673 -18.47 -8.56 8.87
CA SER A 673 -19.40 -9.56 8.30
C SER A 673 -20.17 -8.97 7.13
N SER A 674 -20.33 -9.74 6.05
CA SER A 674 -21.22 -9.48 4.91
C SER A 674 -22.68 -9.21 5.33
N ARG A 675 -23.07 -9.59 6.54
CA ARG A 675 -24.41 -9.42 7.13
C ARG A 675 -24.61 -8.10 7.87
N SER A 676 -23.54 -7.30 8.05
CA SER A 676 -23.65 -5.98 8.67
C SER A 676 -24.37 -5.02 7.74
N ASN A 677 -25.30 -4.22 8.27
CA ASN A 677 -26.04 -3.19 7.51
C ASN A 677 -26.39 -1.98 8.40
N ALA A 678 -26.88 -0.91 7.78
CA ALA A 678 -27.18 0.35 8.46
C ALA A 678 -28.24 0.19 9.56
N ALA A 679 -29.30 -0.60 9.31
CA ALA A 679 -30.38 -0.80 10.27
C ALA A 679 -29.93 -1.54 11.53
N THR A 680 -29.06 -2.53 11.39
CA THR A 680 -28.46 -3.24 12.55
C THR A 680 -27.48 -2.37 13.32
N TYR A 681 -26.68 -1.57 12.63
CA TYR A 681 -25.69 -0.69 13.26
C TYR A 681 -26.36 0.38 14.14
N LEU A 682 -27.45 0.99 13.67
CA LEU A 682 -28.24 1.95 14.48
C LEU A 682 -29.22 1.27 15.43
N LYS A 683 -29.21 -0.06 15.54
CA LYS A 683 -30.11 -0.87 16.37
C LYS A 683 -31.61 -0.69 16.04
N ALA A 684 -31.95 -0.19 14.85
CA ALA A 684 -33.33 -0.10 14.39
C ALA A 684 -33.93 -1.50 14.10
N PHE A 685 -33.10 -2.41 13.61
CA PHE A 685 -33.51 -3.77 13.31
C PHE A 685 -33.88 -4.58 14.55
N ASP A 686 -33.32 -4.27 15.71
CA ASP A 686 -33.71 -4.90 16.99
C ASP A 686 -35.17 -4.59 17.37
N GLU A 687 -35.60 -3.35 17.16
CA GLU A 687 -36.99 -2.96 17.41
C GLU A 687 -37.92 -3.59 16.36
N ILE A 688 -37.51 -3.68 15.10
CA ILE A 688 -38.28 -4.35 14.03
C ILE A 688 -38.48 -5.83 14.37
N ARG A 689 -37.45 -6.53 14.81
CA ARG A 689 -37.58 -7.94 15.20
C ARG A 689 -38.53 -8.16 16.35
N ARG A 690 -38.54 -7.25 17.34
CA ARG A 690 -39.50 -7.28 18.44
C ARG A 690 -40.91 -7.08 17.92
N LEU A 691 -41.13 -6.12 17.02
CA LEU A 691 -42.44 -5.85 16.41
C LEU A 691 -42.98 -7.08 15.68
N PHE A 692 -42.14 -7.83 14.95
CA PHE A 692 -42.57 -9.06 14.28
C PHE A 692 -42.84 -10.20 15.27
N ALA A 693 -42.08 -10.34 16.34
CA ALA A 693 -42.32 -11.32 17.39
C ALA A 693 -43.65 -11.07 18.17
N GLU A 694 -44.10 -9.84 18.18
CA GLU A 694 -45.41 -9.46 18.82
C GLU A 694 -46.62 -9.81 17.95
N GLN A 695 -46.44 -10.14 16.66
CA GLN A 695 -47.52 -10.53 15.77
C GLN A 695 -48.20 -11.85 16.20
N GLN A 696 -49.51 -11.95 15.98
CA GLN A 696 -50.28 -13.11 16.40
C GLN A 696 -49.74 -14.43 15.79
N GLY A 697 -49.41 -14.44 14.51
CA GLY A 697 -48.81 -15.60 13.85
C GLY A 697 -47.48 -16.02 14.48
N ALA A 698 -46.61 -15.06 14.86
CA ALA A 698 -45.33 -15.35 15.51
C ALA A 698 -45.56 -15.97 16.92
N LYS A 699 -46.48 -15.44 17.68
CA LYS A 699 -46.86 -15.99 19.01
C LYS A 699 -47.41 -17.42 18.91
N GLN A 700 -48.22 -17.71 17.90
CA GLN A 700 -48.77 -19.04 17.66
C GLN A 700 -47.69 -20.06 17.29
N MET A 701 -46.69 -19.64 16.56
CA MET A 701 -45.55 -20.47 16.14
C MET A 701 -44.43 -20.54 17.20
N GLY A 702 -44.52 -19.77 18.28
CA GLY A 702 -43.48 -19.67 19.31
C GLY A 702 -42.21 -18.95 18.85
N PHE A 703 -42.34 -18.06 17.87
CA PHE A 703 -41.19 -17.34 17.30
C PHE A 703 -40.89 -16.10 18.16
N ASP A 704 -39.72 -16.08 18.76
CA ASP A 704 -39.17 -14.93 19.47
C ASP A 704 -38.44 -13.94 18.51
N ALA A 705 -37.94 -12.85 19.04
CA ALA A 705 -37.21 -11.85 18.27
C ALA A 705 -35.90 -12.42 17.65
N GLY A 706 -35.39 -13.53 18.17
CA GLY A 706 -34.22 -14.24 17.64
C GLY A 706 -34.52 -14.92 16.30
N TYR A 707 -35.72 -15.49 16.13
CA TYR A 707 -36.17 -16.11 14.90
C TYR A 707 -36.20 -15.16 13.69
N PHE A 708 -36.41 -13.88 13.92
CA PHE A 708 -36.38 -12.83 12.92
C PHE A 708 -34.97 -12.27 12.65
N SER A 709 -33.95 -12.90 13.20
CA SER A 709 -32.55 -12.54 12.95
C SER A 709 -31.95 -13.43 11.87
N TYR A 710 -31.44 -12.85 10.80
CA TYR A 710 -30.65 -13.59 9.81
C TYR A 710 -29.23 -13.90 10.29
N ASN A 711 -28.81 -13.41 11.46
CA ASN A 711 -27.49 -13.70 12.08
C ASN A 711 -27.54 -14.88 13.06
N ALA A 712 -28.72 -15.18 13.62
CA ALA A 712 -28.92 -16.26 14.57
C ALA A 712 -29.51 -17.51 13.90
N GLU A 713 -29.29 -18.67 14.48
CA GLU A 713 -29.95 -19.91 14.07
C GLU A 713 -31.44 -19.87 14.45
N GLY A 714 -32.26 -20.60 13.72
CA GLY A 714 -33.70 -20.69 13.91
C GLY A 714 -34.46 -20.30 12.64
N GLY A 715 -34.65 -19.00 12.38
CA GLY A 715 -35.46 -18.53 11.24
C GLY A 715 -34.68 -18.21 9.97
N ARG A 716 -33.34 -18.17 10.00
CA ARG A 716 -32.52 -17.93 8.81
C ARG A 716 -32.50 -19.12 7.85
N CYS A 717 -32.25 -18.86 6.58
CA CYS A 717 -31.94 -19.92 5.61
C CYS A 717 -30.62 -20.62 6.02
N GLU A 718 -30.63 -21.94 6.12
CA GLU A 718 -29.51 -22.73 6.59
C GLU A 718 -28.40 -22.82 5.54
N GLU A 719 -28.75 -22.86 4.25
CA GLU A 719 -27.78 -22.98 3.15
C GLU A 719 -26.88 -21.74 3.04
N CYS A 720 -27.47 -20.55 2.88
CA CYS A 720 -26.71 -19.30 2.82
C CYS A 720 -26.44 -18.69 4.21
N LYS A 721 -26.86 -19.33 5.28
CA LYS A 721 -26.72 -18.86 6.68
C LYS A 721 -27.18 -17.41 6.88
N GLY A 722 -28.21 -17.00 6.12
CA GLY A 722 -28.80 -15.67 6.20
C GLY A 722 -28.16 -14.59 5.33
N GLU A 723 -27.20 -14.94 4.47
CA GLU A 723 -26.59 -13.99 3.54
C GLU A 723 -27.45 -13.70 2.31
N GLY A 724 -28.30 -14.64 1.90
CA GLY A 724 -29.09 -14.56 0.69
C GLY A 724 -28.32 -14.90 -0.58
N THR A 725 -27.00 -14.96 -0.49
CA THR A 725 -26.07 -15.27 -1.57
C THR A 725 -25.04 -16.29 -1.11
N ILE A 726 -24.45 -17.01 -2.06
CA ILE A 726 -23.34 -17.94 -1.85
C ILE A 726 -22.15 -17.40 -2.64
N THR A 727 -21.05 -17.15 -1.96
CA THR A 727 -19.81 -16.68 -2.58
C THR A 727 -18.89 -17.85 -2.85
N ILE A 728 -18.50 -18.03 -4.10
CA ILE A 728 -17.53 -19.03 -4.53
C ILE A 728 -16.18 -18.31 -4.66
N GLU A 729 -15.25 -18.64 -3.77
CA GLU A 729 -13.89 -18.10 -3.80
C GLU A 729 -13.10 -18.69 -4.97
N MET A 730 -12.54 -17.83 -5.81
CA MET A 730 -11.73 -18.20 -6.96
C MET A 730 -10.25 -17.88 -6.69
N GLN A 731 -9.36 -18.87 -6.83
CA GLN A 731 -7.94 -18.70 -6.49
C GLN A 731 -7.19 -17.68 -7.34
N PHE A 732 -7.63 -17.46 -8.59
CA PHE A 732 -6.94 -16.62 -9.58
C PHE A 732 -7.80 -15.51 -10.19
N MET A 733 -9.04 -15.35 -9.73
CA MET A 733 -10.00 -14.37 -10.27
C MET A 733 -10.86 -13.77 -9.15
N ALA A 734 -11.65 -12.76 -9.48
CA ALA A 734 -12.63 -12.20 -8.56
C ALA A 734 -13.67 -13.27 -8.14
N ASP A 735 -14.04 -13.26 -6.85
CA ASP A 735 -15.02 -14.19 -6.30
C ASP A 735 -16.37 -14.05 -7.02
N ILE A 736 -17.03 -15.17 -7.28
CA ILE A 736 -18.37 -15.19 -7.90
C ILE A 736 -19.42 -15.27 -6.79
N THR A 737 -20.34 -14.31 -6.78
CA THR A 737 -21.47 -14.31 -5.85
C THR A 737 -22.73 -14.74 -6.58
N LEU A 738 -23.32 -15.86 -6.17
CA LEU A 738 -24.55 -16.42 -6.71
C LEU A 738 -25.71 -16.22 -5.73
N GLN A 739 -26.91 -16.03 -6.24
CA GLN A 739 -28.11 -16.01 -5.40
C GLN A 739 -28.35 -17.41 -4.82
N CYS A 740 -28.68 -17.49 -3.53
CA CYS A 740 -28.97 -18.77 -2.88
C CYS A 740 -30.22 -19.41 -3.51
N GLU A 741 -30.10 -20.65 -3.98
CA GLU A 741 -31.20 -21.37 -4.64
C GLU A 741 -32.32 -21.75 -3.65
N SER A 742 -32.00 -22.05 -2.40
CA SER A 742 -32.96 -22.44 -1.37
C SER A 742 -33.88 -21.29 -0.94
N CYS A 743 -33.35 -20.12 -0.67
CA CYS A 743 -34.15 -18.98 -0.23
C CYS A 743 -34.41 -17.93 -1.32
N HIS A 744 -33.90 -18.10 -2.52
CA HIS A 744 -34.03 -17.16 -3.63
C HIS A 744 -33.67 -15.71 -3.21
N GLY A 745 -32.57 -15.55 -2.43
CA GLY A 745 -32.10 -14.26 -1.93
C GLY A 745 -32.87 -13.71 -0.73
N LYS A 746 -33.92 -14.39 -0.24
CA LYS A 746 -34.79 -13.87 0.83
C LYS A 746 -34.24 -14.02 2.24
N ARG A 747 -33.11 -14.72 2.44
CA ARG A 747 -32.34 -14.87 3.70
C ARG A 747 -33.03 -15.70 4.79
N TYR A 748 -34.34 -15.89 4.77
CA TYR A 748 -35.16 -16.53 5.79
C TYR A 748 -35.83 -17.80 5.29
N LYS A 749 -36.27 -18.63 6.24
CA LYS A 749 -37.14 -19.77 5.98
C LYS A 749 -38.54 -19.31 5.59
N PRO A 750 -39.31 -20.11 4.82
CA PRO A 750 -40.65 -19.74 4.39
C PRO A 750 -41.61 -19.44 5.55
N GLU A 751 -41.46 -20.14 6.66
CA GLU A 751 -42.34 -20.00 7.84
C GLU A 751 -42.17 -18.60 8.48
N VAL A 752 -40.96 -18.05 8.50
CA VAL A 752 -40.71 -16.69 9.01
C VAL A 752 -41.23 -15.63 8.04
N LEU A 753 -41.18 -15.90 6.74
CA LEU A 753 -41.70 -15.00 5.71
C LEU A 753 -43.26 -14.96 5.67
N ALA A 754 -43.93 -15.98 6.26
CA ALA A 754 -45.37 -16.02 6.37
C ALA A 754 -45.89 -15.06 7.46
N ILE A 755 -45.01 -14.57 8.35
CA ILE A 755 -45.38 -13.59 9.36
C ILE A 755 -45.33 -12.19 8.77
N GLU A 756 -46.46 -11.50 8.79
CA GLU A 756 -46.57 -10.16 8.20
C GLU A 756 -46.97 -9.10 9.28
N TYR A 757 -46.44 -7.90 9.10
CA TYR A 757 -46.85 -6.70 9.75
C TYR A 757 -47.38 -5.72 8.71
N ARG A 758 -48.69 -5.38 8.79
CA ARG A 758 -49.39 -4.50 7.83
C ARG A 758 -49.20 -4.93 6.36
N GLY A 759 -49.28 -6.25 6.08
CA GLY A 759 -49.14 -6.81 4.75
C GLY A 759 -47.71 -6.82 4.20
N LYS A 760 -46.69 -6.69 5.07
CA LYS A 760 -45.26 -6.77 4.73
C LYS A 760 -44.57 -7.76 5.63
N ASN A 761 -43.86 -8.70 5.07
CA ASN A 761 -43.00 -9.61 5.81
C ASN A 761 -41.62 -8.94 6.12
N ILE A 762 -40.81 -9.62 6.93
CA ILE A 762 -39.52 -9.05 7.36
C ILE A 762 -38.54 -8.81 6.19
N TYR A 763 -38.60 -9.61 5.12
CA TYR A 763 -37.76 -9.42 3.93
C TYR A 763 -38.22 -8.20 3.13
N ASP A 764 -39.54 -7.94 3.04
CA ASP A 764 -40.07 -6.74 2.41
C ASP A 764 -39.59 -5.48 3.12
N ILE A 765 -39.59 -5.49 4.48
CA ILE A 765 -39.04 -4.38 5.28
C ILE A 765 -37.53 -4.18 4.99
N LEU A 766 -36.74 -5.25 4.95
CA LEU A 766 -35.32 -5.16 4.63
C LEU A 766 -35.03 -4.60 3.23
N ASN A 767 -35.96 -4.80 2.28
CA ASN A 767 -35.86 -4.26 0.91
C ASN A 767 -36.37 -2.83 0.77
N MET A 768 -37.04 -2.29 1.78
CA MET A 768 -37.41 -0.87 1.79
C MET A 768 -36.17 0.00 1.87
N THR A 769 -36.22 1.14 1.20
CA THR A 769 -35.24 2.22 1.46
C THR A 769 -35.48 2.81 2.85
N ILE A 770 -34.49 3.47 3.42
CA ILE A 770 -34.64 4.15 4.72
C ILE A 770 -35.79 5.15 4.68
N ASN A 771 -35.96 5.92 3.59
CA ASN A 771 -37.06 6.84 3.42
C ASN A 771 -38.43 6.12 3.46
N GLN A 772 -38.57 5.01 2.71
CA GLN A 772 -39.80 4.21 2.69
C GLN A 772 -40.09 3.58 4.06
N ALA A 773 -39.07 3.11 4.76
CA ALA A 773 -39.21 2.56 6.10
C ALA A 773 -39.69 3.64 7.10
N ILE A 774 -39.11 4.84 7.04
CA ILE A 774 -39.55 5.98 7.87
C ILE A 774 -41.02 6.31 7.58
N GLU A 775 -41.42 6.41 6.31
CA GLU A 775 -42.79 6.67 5.90
C GLU A 775 -43.74 5.57 6.41
N PHE A 776 -43.41 4.29 6.13
CA PHE A 776 -44.22 3.14 6.54
C PHE A 776 -44.44 3.05 8.05
N PHE A 777 -43.40 3.25 8.87
CA PHE A 777 -43.53 3.21 10.31
C PHE A 777 -44.13 4.49 10.92
N SER A 778 -44.03 5.65 10.25
CA SER A 778 -44.61 6.92 10.71
C SER A 778 -46.13 6.96 10.59
N GLU A 779 -46.73 6.12 9.72
CA GLU A 779 -48.19 6.00 9.59
C GLU A 779 -48.85 5.39 10.83
N SER A 780 -48.08 4.68 11.68
CA SER A 780 -48.53 4.11 12.93
C SER A 780 -48.04 4.95 14.13
N LYS A 781 -48.90 5.19 15.11
CA LYS A 781 -48.59 5.94 16.35
C LYS A 781 -48.10 5.03 17.49
N GLY A 782 -47.72 3.80 17.21
CA GLY A 782 -47.22 2.87 18.21
C GLY A 782 -45.85 3.30 18.81
N THR A 783 -45.61 2.87 20.05
CA THR A 783 -44.34 3.22 20.73
C THR A 783 -43.12 2.58 20.10
N THR A 784 -43.25 1.35 19.58
CA THR A 784 -42.17 0.62 18.91
C THR A 784 -41.86 1.24 17.55
N GLU A 785 -42.86 1.58 16.77
CA GLU A 785 -42.72 2.24 15.47
C GLU A 785 -42.08 3.63 15.62
N THR A 786 -42.47 4.40 16.61
CA THR A 786 -41.87 5.70 16.92
C THR A 786 -40.37 5.55 17.25
N ARG A 787 -39.97 4.48 17.98
CA ARG A 787 -38.56 4.20 18.24
C ARG A 787 -37.82 3.80 16.97
N ILE A 788 -38.43 3.00 16.07
CA ILE A 788 -37.81 2.63 14.78
C ILE A 788 -37.54 3.88 13.96
N VAL A 789 -38.56 4.76 13.81
CA VAL A 789 -38.40 6.02 13.07
C VAL A 789 -37.30 6.89 13.68
N LYS A 790 -37.27 7.05 15.00
CA LYS A 790 -36.26 7.85 15.70
C LYS A 790 -34.83 7.34 15.44
N ARG A 791 -34.65 6.02 15.32
CA ARG A 791 -33.35 5.41 14.99
C ARG A 791 -32.99 5.54 13.52
N LEU A 792 -33.95 5.59 12.59
CA LEU A 792 -33.72 5.70 11.16
C LEU A 792 -33.54 7.15 10.69
N LEU A 793 -34.14 8.11 11.39
CA LEU A 793 -34.12 9.53 11.01
C LEU A 793 -32.70 10.10 10.84
N PRO A 794 -31.70 9.78 11.68
CA PRO A 794 -30.30 10.22 11.46
C PRO A 794 -29.71 9.77 10.13
N LEU A 795 -30.07 8.57 9.63
CA LEU A 795 -29.61 8.09 8.32
C LEU A 795 -30.16 8.96 7.17
N GLN A 796 -31.42 9.36 7.25
CA GLN A 796 -32.02 10.29 6.31
C GLN A 796 -31.32 11.67 6.37
N GLN A 797 -31.02 12.15 7.59
CA GLN A 797 -30.40 13.45 7.83
C GLN A 797 -28.96 13.56 7.28
N VAL A 798 -28.24 12.44 7.17
CA VAL A 798 -26.91 12.38 6.54
C VAL A 798 -26.98 12.05 5.04
N GLY A 799 -28.18 12.08 4.43
CA GLY A 799 -28.37 11.87 3.00
C GLY A 799 -28.37 10.40 2.55
N LEU A 800 -28.57 9.43 3.46
CA LEU A 800 -28.62 7.99 3.14
C LEU A 800 -30.04 7.42 3.02
N GLY A 801 -31.04 8.28 2.82
CA GLY A 801 -32.43 7.87 2.72
C GLY A 801 -32.77 6.89 1.57
N TYR A 802 -31.93 6.84 0.56
CA TYR A 802 -32.05 5.94 -0.61
C TYR A 802 -31.50 4.53 -0.37
N VAL A 803 -30.67 4.31 0.65
CA VAL A 803 -30.06 3.02 0.98
C VAL A 803 -31.13 2.05 1.47
N LYS A 804 -31.08 0.78 1.04
CA LYS A 804 -31.99 -0.24 1.54
C LYS A 804 -31.63 -0.65 2.97
N MET A 805 -32.65 -0.90 3.80
CA MET A 805 -32.50 -1.33 5.20
C MET A 805 -31.57 -2.53 5.38
N GLY A 806 -31.69 -3.54 4.50
CA GLY A 806 -30.94 -4.79 4.53
C GLY A 806 -29.69 -4.81 3.63
N GLN A 807 -29.28 -3.67 3.06
CA GLN A 807 -28.10 -3.61 2.20
C GLN A 807 -26.81 -3.88 3.00
N SER A 808 -26.01 -4.84 2.52
CA SER A 808 -24.74 -5.19 3.17
C SER A 808 -23.75 -4.01 3.18
N SER A 809 -23.07 -3.81 4.29
CA SER A 809 -22.03 -2.78 4.41
C SER A 809 -20.85 -2.97 3.44
N SER A 810 -20.61 -4.20 2.99
CA SER A 810 -19.58 -4.51 2.00
C SER A 810 -19.91 -4.02 0.58
N THR A 811 -21.20 -3.74 0.30
CA THR A 811 -21.68 -3.20 -0.97
C THR A 811 -21.84 -1.69 -0.97
N LEU A 812 -21.63 -1.05 0.18
CA LEU A 812 -21.66 0.39 0.33
C LEU A 812 -20.29 1.01 -0.01
N SER A 813 -20.31 2.20 -0.56
CA SER A 813 -19.09 2.98 -0.77
C SER A 813 -18.44 3.38 0.58
N GLY A 814 -17.14 3.74 0.56
CA GLY A 814 -16.45 4.22 1.74
C GLY A 814 -17.14 5.42 2.40
N GLY A 815 -17.59 6.39 1.60
CA GLY A 815 -18.32 7.57 2.08
C GLY A 815 -19.71 7.23 2.65
N GLU A 816 -20.43 6.23 2.10
CA GLU A 816 -21.68 5.77 2.66
C GLU A 816 -21.48 5.11 4.03
N ASN A 817 -20.45 4.26 4.17
CA ASN A 817 -20.08 3.65 5.45
C ASN A 817 -19.74 4.72 6.52
N GLN A 818 -18.99 5.75 6.14
CA GLN A 818 -18.64 6.87 7.03
C GLN A 818 -19.88 7.65 7.48
N ARG A 819 -20.81 7.93 6.57
CA ARG A 819 -22.07 8.61 6.89
C ARG A 819 -22.98 7.78 7.82
N ILE A 820 -22.94 6.45 7.73
CA ILE A 820 -23.65 5.59 8.69
C ILE A 820 -23.05 5.71 10.09
N LYS A 821 -21.71 5.75 10.22
CA LYS A 821 -21.03 6.00 11.50
C LYS A 821 -21.42 7.38 12.06
N LEU A 822 -21.43 8.42 11.22
CA LEU A 822 -21.87 9.76 11.59
C LEU A 822 -23.34 9.76 12.07
N ALA A 823 -24.23 9.07 11.37
CA ALA A 823 -25.64 8.94 11.77
C ALA A 823 -25.80 8.28 13.15
N TYR A 824 -24.96 7.30 13.46
CA TYR A 824 -24.94 6.66 14.78
C TYR A 824 -24.61 7.69 15.88
N PHE A 825 -23.57 8.50 15.70
CA PHE A 825 -23.21 9.54 16.69
C PHE A 825 -24.29 10.62 16.82
N LEU A 826 -24.91 11.04 15.73
CA LEU A 826 -26.03 11.97 15.75
C LEU A 826 -27.25 11.41 16.51
N SER A 827 -27.44 10.07 16.50
CA SER A 827 -28.54 9.39 17.20
C SER A 827 -28.37 9.35 18.73
N GLN A 828 -27.15 9.60 19.26
CA GLN A 828 -26.90 9.59 20.70
C GLN A 828 -27.40 10.88 21.35
N GLU A 829 -28.40 10.78 22.24
CA GLU A 829 -29.03 11.96 22.87
C GLU A 829 -28.20 12.57 24.01
N LYS A 830 -27.44 11.76 24.73
CA LYS A 830 -26.68 12.14 25.93
C LYS A 830 -25.22 11.84 25.80
N GLN A 831 -24.59 12.32 24.73
CA GLN A 831 -23.17 12.18 24.57
C GLN A 831 -22.46 13.33 25.30
N ARG A 832 -21.43 12.99 26.10
CA ARG A 832 -20.54 13.99 26.69
C ARG A 832 -19.68 14.62 25.59
N PRO A 833 -19.18 15.85 25.78
CA PRO A 833 -18.27 16.45 24.80
C PRO A 833 -17.18 15.48 24.39
N SER A 834 -17.07 15.23 23.09
CA SER A 834 -16.13 14.27 22.50
C SER A 834 -15.44 14.90 21.31
N MET A 835 -14.29 14.35 20.95
CA MET A 835 -13.59 14.72 19.72
C MET A 835 -13.88 13.70 18.64
N PHE A 836 -14.39 14.14 17.48
CA PHE A 836 -14.60 13.33 16.30
C PHE A 836 -13.54 13.65 15.25
N ILE A 837 -12.86 12.63 14.76
CA ILE A 837 -11.86 12.72 13.72
C ILE A 837 -12.41 12.03 12.48
N PHE A 838 -12.53 12.76 11.36
CA PHE A 838 -12.99 12.24 10.08
C PHE A 838 -11.85 12.22 9.08
N ASP A 839 -11.68 11.09 8.39
CA ASP A 839 -10.66 10.90 7.36
C ASP A 839 -11.31 10.93 5.97
N GLU A 840 -11.07 12.00 5.21
CA GLU A 840 -11.60 12.27 3.87
C GLU A 840 -13.12 12.01 3.73
N PRO A 841 -13.97 12.69 4.51
CA PRO A 841 -15.40 12.39 4.55
C PRO A 841 -16.17 12.80 3.29
N THR A 842 -15.57 13.54 2.35
CA THR A 842 -16.22 13.95 1.09
C THR A 842 -15.99 12.97 -0.05
N THR A 843 -15.25 11.89 0.20
CA THR A 843 -14.98 10.86 -0.80
C THR A 843 -16.26 10.34 -1.47
N GLY A 844 -16.34 10.41 -2.79
CA GLY A 844 -17.50 9.96 -3.57
C GLY A 844 -18.78 10.79 -3.39
N LEU A 845 -18.67 12.01 -2.86
CA LEU A 845 -19.79 12.89 -2.63
C LEU A 845 -19.93 13.98 -3.70
N HIS A 846 -21.14 14.12 -4.19
CA HIS A 846 -21.53 15.28 -4.98
C HIS A 846 -21.62 16.55 -4.10
N PHE A 847 -21.48 17.74 -4.66
CA PHE A 847 -21.57 19.04 -3.96
C PHE A 847 -22.81 19.15 -3.05
N HIS A 848 -23.96 18.66 -3.53
CA HIS A 848 -25.20 18.65 -2.75
C HIS A 848 -25.10 17.79 -1.48
N ASP A 849 -24.44 16.64 -1.59
CA ASP A 849 -24.21 15.72 -0.46
C ASP A 849 -23.22 16.34 0.56
N ILE A 850 -22.21 17.07 0.07
CA ILE A 850 -21.24 17.80 0.92
C ILE A 850 -21.96 18.86 1.75
N ASN A 851 -22.91 19.58 1.17
CA ASN A 851 -23.70 20.58 1.92
C ASN A 851 -24.50 19.91 3.06
N THR A 852 -25.11 18.75 2.81
CA THR A 852 -25.81 17.96 3.82
C THR A 852 -24.88 17.46 4.93
N LEU A 853 -23.64 17.04 4.56
CA LEU A 853 -22.62 16.61 5.50
C LEU A 853 -22.17 17.77 6.41
N MET A 854 -21.95 18.96 5.84
CA MET A 854 -21.57 20.17 6.59
C MET A 854 -22.64 20.56 7.62
N ALA A 855 -23.93 20.47 7.26
CA ALA A 855 -25.04 20.67 8.20
C ALA A 855 -24.99 19.67 9.37
N SER A 856 -24.60 18.42 9.11
CA SER A 856 -24.46 17.38 10.13
C SER A 856 -23.29 17.66 11.08
N PHE A 857 -22.16 18.13 10.56
CA PHE A 857 -21.01 18.55 11.39
C PHE A 857 -21.35 19.73 12.29
N ASN A 858 -22.05 20.74 11.76
CA ASN A 858 -22.49 21.88 12.55
C ASN A 858 -23.39 21.46 13.74
N ARG A 859 -24.31 20.51 13.54
CA ARG A 859 -25.13 19.97 14.63
C ARG A 859 -24.32 19.28 15.73
N LEU A 860 -23.22 18.57 15.39
CA LEU A 860 -22.34 17.98 16.40
C LEU A 860 -21.61 19.07 17.19
N ILE A 861 -21.14 20.13 16.54
CA ILE A 861 -20.46 21.25 17.21
C ILE A 861 -21.42 21.99 18.12
N GLU A 862 -22.66 22.22 17.69
CA GLU A 862 -23.73 22.83 18.51
C GLU A 862 -24.03 22.02 19.78
N LYS A 863 -23.80 20.71 19.77
CA LYS A 863 -23.91 19.84 20.95
C LYS A 863 -22.64 19.89 21.85
N GLY A 864 -21.63 20.71 21.52
CA GLY A 864 -20.38 20.89 22.26
C GLY A 864 -19.26 19.95 21.90
N HIS A 865 -19.35 19.23 20.77
CA HIS A 865 -18.29 18.34 20.29
C HIS A 865 -17.23 19.11 19.51
N THR A 866 -16.03 18.55 19.44
CA THR A 866 -14.92 19.01 18.60
C THR A 866 -14.84 18.16 17.34
N ILE A 867 -14.65 18.79 16.18
CA ILE A 867 -14.52 18.08 14.91
C ILE A 867 -13.16 18.38 14.29
N ILE A 868 -12.42 17.31 13.96
CA ILE A 868 -11.18 17.37 13.18
C ILE A 868 -11.43 16.60 11.89
N ILE A 869 -11.06 17.19 10.75
CA ILE A 869 -11.27 16.61 9.43
C ILE A 869 -9.94 16.61 8.69
N ILE A 870 -9.49 15.45 8.21
CA ILE A 870 -8.42 15.35 7.23
C ILE A 870 -9.09 15.50 5.87
N GLU A 871 -8.78 16.56 5.12
CA GLU A 871 -9.50 16.86 3.89
C GLU A 871 -8.67 17.66 2.87
N HIS A 872 -9.00 17.46 1.59
CA HIS A 872 -8.46 18.20 0.45
C HIS A 872 -9.52 19.02 -0.28
N ASN A 873 -10.80 18.71 -0.07
CA ASN A 873 -11.91 19.38 -0.72
C ASN A 873 -12.01 20.84 -0.26
N LEU A 874 -11.81 21.77 -1.19
CA LEU A 874 -11.79 23.19 -0.90
C LEU A 874 -13.12 23.75 -0.40
N ASP A 875 -14.25 23.10 -0.74
CA ASP A 875 -15.57 23.50 -0.27
C ASP A 875 -15.78 23.15 1.23
N VAL A 876 -15.08 22.13 1.74
CA VAL A 876 -15.00 21.85 3.18
C VAL A 876 -14.00 22.78 3.85
N VAL A 877 -12.82 22.94 3.26
CA VAL A 877 -11.75 23.79 3.81
C VAL A 877 -12.25 25.24 4.00
N LYS A 878 -12.96 25.81 3.00
CA LYS A 878 -13.50 27.17 3.11
C LYS A 878 -14.54 27.34 4.23
N CYS A 879 -15.21 26.25 4.64
CA CYS A 879 -16.21 26.25 5.70
C CYS A 879 -15.63 26.02 7.09
N ALA A 880 -14.35 25.68 7.24
CA ALA A 880 -13.69 25.39 8.50
C ALA A 880 -13.61 26.64 9.42
N ASP A 881 -13.60 26.44 10.72
CA ASP A 881 -13.31 27.49 11.70
C ASP A 881 -11.80 27.70 11.84
N HIS A 882 -11.05 26.59 11.73
CA HIS A 882 -9.57 26.58 11.77
C HIS A 882 -9.02 25.60 10.75
N VAL A 883 -7.91 25.94 10.14
CA VAL A 883 -7.21 25.08 9.14
C VAL A 883 -5.75 24.94 9.56
N ILE A 884 -5.23 23.73 9.41
CA ILE A 884 -3.81 23.40 9.57
C ILE A 884 -3.33 22.87 8.22
N ASP A 885 -2.49 23.62 7.53
CA ASP A 885 -1.93 23.26 6.23
C ASP A 885 -0.55 22.63 6.38
N MET A 886 -0.41 21.38 5.95
CA MET A 886 0.82 20.60 6.06
C MET A 886 1.54 20.50 4.72
N GLY A 887 2.86 20.63 4.76
CA GLY A 887 3.69 20.61 3.55
C GLY A 887 5.15 20.90 3.81
N PRO A 888 5.81 21.63 2.89
CA PRO A 888 5.28 22.13 1.60
C PRO A 888 5.10 21.02 0.54
N GLU A 889 5.88 19.93 0.64
CA GLU A 889 5.87 18.82 -0.32
C GLU A 889 5.43 17.52 0.36
N GLY A 890 5.36 16.41 -0.42
CA GLY A 890 5.16 15.05 0.10
C GLY A 890 6.48 14.39 0.53
N GLY A 891 6.39 13.29 1.31
CA GLY A 891 7.54 12.51 1.73
C GLY A 891 8.56 13.30 2.55
N ASN A 892 9.84 13.17 2.23
CA ASN A 892 10.94 13.83 2.96
C ASN A 892 10.92 15.36 2.87
N GLY A 893 10.31 15.94 1.86
CA GLY A 893 10.11 17.39 1.71
C GLY A 893 8.91 17.93 2.48
N GLY A 894 8.12 17.06 3.10
CA GLY A 894 6.95 17.41 3.92
C GLY A 894 7.23 17.39 5.42
N GLY A 895 6.16 17.22 6.18
CA GLY A 895 6.23 17.03 7.63
C GLY A 895 6.34 18.32 8.44
N HIS A 896 6.09 19.47 7.83
CA HIS A 896 6.03 20.78 8.48
C HIS A 896 4.62 21.35 8.44
N ILE A 897 4.32 22.28 9.34
CA ILE A 897 3.16 23.15 9.22
C ILE A 897 3.57 24.34 8.35
N VAL A 898 2.92 24.50 7.21
CA VAL A 898 3.14 25.66 6.32
C VAL A 898 2.43 26.87 6.88
N CYS A 899 1.17 26.68 7.28
CA CYS A 899 0.36 27.74 7.89
C CYS A 899 -0.75 27.12 8.75
N ALA A 900 -1.19 27.82 9.79
CA ALA A 900 -2.33 27.47 10.63
C ALA A 900 -3.11 28.73 11.00
N GLY A 901 -4.45 28.68 10.86
CA GLY A 901 -5.31 29.84 11.12
C GLY A 901 -6.69 29.66 10.50
N THR A 902 -7.38 30.75 10.24
CA THR A 902 -8.65 30.72 9.51
C THR A 902 -8.40 30.40 8.02
N PRO A 903 -9.41 29.97 7.26
CA PRO A 903 -9.28 29.81 5.82
C PRO A 903 -8.76 31.06 5.08
N GLU A 904 -9.11 32.24 5.59
CA GLU A 904 -8.62 33.53 5.07
C GLU A 904 -7.12 33.70 5.32
N ASP A 905 -6.62 33.31 6.49
CA ASP A 905 -5.19 33.33 6.81
C ASP A 905 -4.41 32.38 5.90
N ILE A 906 -4.95 31.20 5.65
CA ILE A 906 -4.35 30.22 4.71
C ILE A 906 -4.31 30.77 3.28
N ALA A 907 -5.40 31.42 2.82
CA ALA A 907 -5.46 32.04 1.51
C ALA A 907 -4.47 33.22 1.35
N ALA A 908 -4.10 33.86 2.45
CA ALA A 908 -3.10 34.93 2.47
C ALA A 908 -1.66 34.41 2.52
N CYS A 909 -1.42 33.14 2.88
CA CYS A 909 -0.09 32.56 3.02
C CYS A 909 0.52 32.26 1.62
N PRO A 910 1.65 32.87 1.26
CA PRO A 910 2.24 32.71 -0.08
C PRO A 910 2.82 31.32 -0.34
N ASP A 911 3.25 30.63 0.72
CA ASP A 911 3.89 29.32 0.66
C ASP A 911 2.89 28.16 0.66
N SER A 912 1.59 28.48 0.89
CA SER A 912 0.51 27.49 0.92
C SER A 912 -0.02 27.17 -0.49
N TYR A 913 0.15 25.93 -0.93
CA TYR A 913 -0.52 25.46 -2.14
C TYR A 913 -2.05 25.46 -1.95
N THR A 914 -2.53 24.98 -0.79
CA THR A 914 -3.95 25.04 -0.44
C THR A 914 -4.48 26.46 -0.51
N GLY A 915 -3.74 27.43 0.03
CA GLY A 915 -4.10 28.85 0.02
C GLY A 915 -4.28 29.42 -1.39
N ARG A 916 -3.44 29.01 -2.33
CA ARG A 916 -3.52 29.43 -3.73
C ARG A 916 -4.88 29.10 -4.35
N PHE A 917 -5.31 27.83 -4.21
CA PHE A 917 -6.61 27.36 -4.75
C PHE A 917 -7.80 27.87 -3.94
N LEU A 918 -7.64 27.97 -2.61
CA LEU A 918 -8.70 28.44 -1.70
C LEU A 918 -9.09 29.89 -1.96
N LYS A 919 -8.16 30.72 -2.39
CA LYS A 919 -8.38 32.14 -2.68
C LYS A 919 -9.50 32.38 -3.70
N GLU A 920 -9.69 31.47 -4.65
CA GLU A 920 -10.75 31.55 -5.64
C GLU A 920 -12.11 31.17 -5.05
N LYS A 921 -12.13 30.24 -4.09
CA LYS A 921 -13.36 29.75 -3.43
C LYS A 921 -13.87 30.67 -2.31
N LEU A 922 -13.05 31.61 -1.83
CA LEU A 922 -13.43 32.59 -0.81
C LEU A 922 -13.97 33.91 -1.40
N LYS A 923 -13.86 34.10 -2.73
CA LYS A 923 -14.48 35.22 -3.44
C LYS A 923 -15.97 34.97 -3.60
#